data_2149bff5f8e38a5f4c05a7457eb7252f
#
_entry.id   2149bff5f8e38a5f4c05a7457eb7252f
#
_cell.length_a   1.000
_cell.length_b   1.000
_cell.length_c   1.000
_cell.angle_alpha   90.00
_cell.angle_beta   90.00
_cell.angle_gamma   90.00
#
_symmetry.space_group_name_H-M   'P 1'
#
loop_
_entity.id
_entity.type
_entity.pdbx_description
1 polymer ?
#
loop_
_entity_poly.entity_id
_entity_poly.type
_entity_poly.pdbx_seq_one_letter_code
_entity_poly.pdbx_strand_id
1 'polypeptide(L)'
;MGQARVHSGLPMKKRSPIALVVHGHFYQPPRENPWTDEVPRETTAAPFPNWNARIHAECYRANAYARIYGPKNHIASIVNNYAGLSFDVGPTLARWLERHDGQVMRRMREGDDEQGSRLAAGGAMAQVWGHPIAPLLNAHDLRTQILWGQLDFRRHFSRDAEGMWLPETAANDATLAALIEAGVAYTILAPEQIEAVRPPDGAWQTVNAETLDTGRAYRFVHPDGSGRSIALAIFDGPLSRDLAFGTATRDAASFLEAMRASAERSKVPGRRLVLAASDGELYGHHKKFADLTLAYAVSVSAPAEHIEVTNLGAFLAESPPTWEVRVRPGLNGEGTAWSCGHGLGRWLRDCGCRMHDVKGSSQAWRGPLRQALDHLRDRAATFFADAAGGLFVDPWQARDAYGQVADEPPERRQRFLRELGQPVLRRNQGASSQRALLLMEMQRSLLLMYASCAWFFDDIAGPEAAIALRRAAHAMDLWRTLGGKPPEKSFTAILAEARSNQPKLGTGADAFARTRKDRVSPAQAVARQAFSCLASSSSGQGALSGYDVRIDCPAGKDRRSSLAGQALVTTRRTGETTELAFTATHDGKAGFECRIGGKRLQLDDLDDEAAQALRFGALVRMAAGAEEAAGCRALLAVASKLGACTAGEQAALSGLLARALARYLERGLGRSGQLDWPLALRLADHAGVAQATDDWRRVQELVWEHLEALRRRRELPQRALRTLAERLQLL
;
A
#
# COMPACT_ATOMS: atom_id res chain seq x y z
N MET A 1 -62.92 16.57 8.76
CA MET A 1 -62.12 17.03 9.90
C MET A 1 -61.03 16.00 10.13
N GLY A 2 -59.87 16.21 9.56
CA GLY A 2 -58.67 15.36 9.68
C GLY A 2 -57.57 16.20 10.30
N GLN A 3 -57.18 15.86 11.52
CA GLN A 3 -56.10 16.53 12.22
C GLN A 3 -54.76 16.11 11.63
N ALA A 4 -54.05 17.08 11.06
CA ALA A 4 -52.65 16.95 10.69
C ALA A 4 -51.79 16.83 11.97
N ARG A 5 -51.10 15.70 12.13
CA ARG A 5 -50.05 15.54 13.16
C ARG A 5 -48.82 16.38 12.77
N VAL A 6 -48.58 17.43 13.51
CA VAL A 6 -47.36 18.21 13.48
C VAL A 6 -46.22 17.31 14.05
N HIS A 7 -45.29 16.91 13.21
CA HIS A 7 -44.04 16.33 13.70
C HIS A 7 -43.24 17.43 14.43
N SER A 8 -43.19 17.33 15.73
CA SER A 8 -42.31 18.13 16.58
C SER A 8 -40.84 17.77 16.21
N GLY A 9 -40.17 18.68 15.53
CA GLY A 9 -38.74 18.58 15.28
C GLY A 9 -37.97 18.49 16.59
N LEU A 10 -37.19 17.44 16.73
CA LEU A 10 -36.16 17.36 17.77
C LEU A 10 -35.25 18.59 17.66
N PRO A 11 -34.87 19.24 18.80
CA PRO A 11 -33.99 20.40 18.75
C PRO A 11 -32.66 19.99 18.10
N MET A 12 -32.29 20.66 16.98
CA MET A 12 -30.99 20.50 16.36
C MET A 12 -29.92 20.76 17.42
N LYS A 13 -29.16 19.74 17.79
CA LYS A 13 -27.99 19.92 18.66
C LYS A 13 -27.12 21.03 18.06
N LYS A 14 -26.80 22.07 18.85
CA LYS A 14 -25.83 23.07 18.42
C LYS A 14 -24.54 22.37 18.03
N ARG A 15 -24.17 22.44 16.74
CA ARG A 15 -22.93 21.83 16.24
C ARG A 15 -21.72 22.53 16.82
N SER A 16 -20.65 21.76 17.01
CA SER A 16 -19.36 22.28 17.44
C SER A 16 -18.85 23.36 16.49
N PRO A 17 -18.27 24.45 16.99
CA PRO A 17 -17.61 25.45 16.14
C PRO A 17 -16.34 24.90 15.47
N ILE A 18 -15.81 23.76 15.93
CA ILE A 18 -14.60 23.12 15.39
C ILE A 18 -15.00 21.85 14.66
N ALA A 19 -14.71 21.82 13.35
CA ALA A 19 -14.78 20.64 12.50
C ALA A 19 -13.37 20.07 12.37
N LEU A 20 -13.06 19.01 13.13
CA LEU A 20 -11.76 18.38 13.16
C LEU A 20 -11.68 17.31 12.06
N VAL A 21 -10.75 17.46 11.16
CA VAL A 21 -10.35 16.46 10.15
C VAL A 21 -8.89 16.10 10.35
N VAL A 22 -8.62 14.85 10.67
CA VAL A 22 -7.26 14.29 10.71
C VAL A 22 -7.10 13.42 9.48
N HIS A 23 -6.23 13.82 8.55
CA HIS A 23 -5.98 13.08 7.31
C HIS A 23 -4.65 12.34 7.39
N GLY A 24 -4.68 11.04 7.15
CA GLY A 24 -3.51 10.17 7.04
C GLY A 24 -3.31 9.69 5.60
N HIS A 25 -2.17 10.02 5.02
CA HIS A 25 -1.72 9.49 3.73
C HIS A 25 -1.01 8.17 3.92
N PHE A 26 -1.66 7.03 3.59
CA PHE A 26 -1.09 5.68 3.72
C PHE A 26 -0.58 5.19 2.37
N TYR A 27 0.74 5.02 2.27
CA TYR A 27 1.36 4.65 1.02
C TYR A 27 2.57 3.75 1.21
N GLN A 28 2.72 2.76 0.32
CA GLN A 28 3.99 2.06 0.10
C GLN A 28 4.33 2.06 -1.38
N PRO A 29 5.63 2.24 -1.72
CA PRO A 29 6.10 2.13 -3.09
C PRO A 29 5.76 0.78 -3.73
N PRO A 30 5.77 0.66 -5.07
CA PRO A 30 5.61 -0.61 -5.78
C PRO A 30 6.86 -1.48 -5.60
N ARG A 31 7.09 -1.97 -4.36
CA ARG A 31 8.29 -2.72 -3.95
C ARG A 31 8.35 -4.10 -4.59
N GLU A 32 7.22 -4.61 -5.09
CA GLU A 32 7.19 -5.91 -5.73
C GLU A 32 8.18 -5.96 -6.89
N ASN A 33 8.97 -7.00 -6.91
CA ASN A 33 9.77 -7.38 -8.05
C ASN A 33 8.82 -7.60 -9.24
N PRO A 34 8.96 -6.86 -10.36
CA PRO A 34 7.97 -6.88 -11.43
C PRO A 34 7.90 -8.23 -12.18
N TRP A 35 8.92 -9.08 -12.08
CA TRP A 35 8.92 -10.43 -12.68
C TRP A 35 8.23 -11.46 -11.79
N THR A 36 8.29 -11.29 -10.45
CA THR A 36 7.75 -12.25 -9.50
C THR A 36 6.44 -11.80 -8.86
N ASP A 37 6.11 -10.51 -8.91
CA ASP A 37 4.96 -9.88 -8.26
C ASP A 37 4.96 -10.07 -6.73
N GLU A 38 6.14 -10.30 -6.14
CA GLU A 38 6.38 -10.45 -4.70
C GLU A 38 7.35 -9.38 -4.20
N VAL A 39 7.18 -8.92 -2.97
CA VAL A 39 8.12 -8.00 -2.33
C VAL A 39 9.34 -8.81 -1.86
N PRO A 40 10.55 -8.51 -2.37
CA PRO A 40 11.74 -9.25 -1.98
C PRO A 40 12.10 -8.97 -0.51
N ARG A 41 12.94 -9.84 0.05
CA ARG A 41 13.49 -9.60 1.39
C ARG A 41 14.37 -8.35 1.39
N GLU A 42 14.16 -7.50 2.40
CA GLU A 42 14.90 -6.25 2.59
C GLU A 42 15.60 -6.30 3.96
N THR A 43 16.92 -6.45 3.98
CA THR A 43 17.73 -6.63 5.21
C THR A 43 17.60 -5.46 6.19
N THR A 44 17.35 -4.26 5.68
CA THR A 44 17.15 -3.05 6.49
C THR A 44 15.82 -3.03 7.24
N ALA A 45 14.88 -3.91 6.90
CA ALA A 45 13.60 -4.04 7.58
C ALA A 45 13.65 -5.03 8.77
N ALA A 46 14.79 -5.68 9.02
CA ALA A 46 14.91 -6.68 10.08
C ALA A 46 14.32 -6.20 11.42
N PRO A 47 13.63 -7.07 12.18
CA PRO A 47 13.47 -8.52 12.01
C PRO A 47 12.39 -8.95 11.00
N PHE A 48 11.69 -8.01 10.38
CA PHE A 48 10.66 -8.28 9.38
C PHE A 48 11.26 -8.64 8.02
N PRO A 49 10.55 -9.40 7.17
CA PRO A 49 11.06 -9.79 5.87
C PRO A 49 11.29 -8.61 4.92
N ASN A 50 10.45 -7.58 5.01
CA ASN A 50 10.51 -6.38 4.18
C ASN A 50 9.82 -5.18 4.87
N TRP A 51 9.96 -3.99 4.30
CA TRP A 51 9.38 -2.77 4.86
C TRP A 51 7.85 -2.77 4.85
N ASN A 52 7.19 -3.40 3.88
CA ASN A 52 5.73 -3.49 3.89
C ASN A 52 5.24 -4.27 5.12
N ALA A 53 5.86 -5.41 5.42
CA ALA A 53 5.52 -6.21 6.60
C ALA A 53 5.81 -5.48 7.91
N ARG A 54 6.94 -4.74 7.98
CA ARG A 54 7.30 -3.97 9.17
C ARG A 54 6.30 -2.84 9.45
N ILE A 55 6.01 -2.04 8.43
CA ILE A 55 5.11 -0.90 8.60
C ILE A 55 3.67 -1.37 8.79
N HIS A 56 3.27 -2.47 8.16
CA HIS A 56 1.99 -3.12 8.43
C HIS A 56 1.83 -3.43 9.92
N ALA A 57 2.82 -4.08 10.53
CA ALA A 57 2.80 -4.41 11.94
C ALA A 57 2.79 -3.19 12.86
N GLU A 58 3.63 -2.21 12.55
CA GLU A 58 3.84 -1.03 13.40
C GLU A 58 2.74 0.04 13.22
N CYS A 59 2.05 0.07 12.07
CA CYS A 59 1.10 1.12 11.71
C CYS A 59 -0.25 0.60 11.22
N TYR A 60 -0.33 -0.05 10.05
CA TYR A 60 -1.62 -0.28 9.39
C TYR A 60 -2.53 -1.18 10.23
N ARG A 61 -1.99 -2.28 10.76
CA ARG A 61 -2.75 -3.16 11.63
C ARG A 61 -2.97 -2.54 13.01
N ALA A 62 -2.01 -1.79 13.54
CA ALA A 62 -2.14 -1.11 14.81
C ALA A 62 -3.32 -0.11 14.82
N ASN A 63 -3.50 0.64 13.72
CA ASN A 63 -4.63 1.57 13.56
C ASN A 63 -5.96 0.85 13.29
N ALA A 64 -5.96 -0.29 12.59
CA ALA A 64 -7.16 -1.09 12.36
C ALA A 64 -7.74 -1.68 13.66
N TYR A 65 -6.87 -1.90 14.66
CA TYR A 65 -7.19 -2.50 15.96
C TYR A 65 -6.52 -1.73 17.10
N ALA A 66 -6.71 -0.42 17.14
CA ALA A 66 -6.09 0.44 18.13
C ALA A 66 -6.67 0.19 19.53
N ARG A 67 -5.78 0.10 20.52
CA ARG A 67 -6.14 -0.24 21.87
C ARG A 67 -6.34 1.01 22.72
N ILE A 68 -7.44 1.06 23.46
CA ILE A 68 -7.68 2.04 24.51
C ILE A 68 -7.50 1.31 25.85
N TYR A 69 -6.56 1.79 26.64
CA TYR A 69 -6.27 1.22 27.96
C TYR A 69 -7.05 1.92 29.07
N GLY A 70 -7.60 1.12 29.96
CA GLY A 70 -8.24 1.57 31.19
C GLY A 70 -7.30 1.55 32.41
N PRO A 71 -7.83 1.73 33.63
CA PRO A 71 -7.05 1.62 34.85
C PRO A 71 -6.32 0.28 34.94
N LYS A 72 -5.11 0.28 35.53
CA LYS A 72 -4.25 -0.91 35.66
C LYS A 72 -3.82 -1.53 34.31
N ASN A 73 -3.78 -0.73 33.24
CA ASN A 73 -3.34 -1.16 31.91
C ASN A 73 -4.14 -2.34 31.30
N HIS A 74 -5.39 -2.57 31.69
CA HIS A 74 -6.24 -3.50 30.97
C HIS A 74 -6.74 -2.86 29.66
N ILE A 75 -6.99 -3.66 28.63
CA ILE A 75 -7.57 -3.21 27.36
C ILE A 75 -9.05 -2.94 27.59
N ALA A 76 -9.44 -1.66 27.68
CA ALA A 76 -10.81 -1.24 27.88
C ALA A 76 -11.63 -1.31 26.58
N SER A 77 -11.00 -1.07 25.43
CA SER A 77 -11.62 -1.13 24.10
C SER A 77 -10.58 -1.36 23.02
N ILE A 78 -11.00 -1.98 21.92
CA ILE A 78 -10.25 -2.05 20.64
C ILE A 78 -11.10 -1.32 19.61
N VAL A 79 -10.58 -0.22 19.08
CA VAL A 79 -11.28 0.66 18.14
C VAL A 79 -10.62 0.65 16.76
N ASN A 80 -11.36 1.11 15.76
CA ASN A 80 -10.87 1.27 14.41
C ASN A 80 -10.55 2.75 14.15
N ASN A 81 -9.28 3.13 14.13
CA ASN A 81 -8.89 4.52 13.89
C ASN A 81 -9.35 5.03 12.53
N TYR A 82 -9.48 4.16 11.52
CA TYR A 82 -10.00 4.56 10.20
C TYR A 82 -11.43 5.07 10.23
N ALA A 83 -12.23 4.74 11.26
CA ALA A 83 -13.55 5.31 11.48
C ALA A 83 -13.54 6.77 11.99
N GLY A 84 -12.39 7.27 12.44
CA GLY A 84 -12.17 8.64 12.91
C GLY A 84 -11.21 9.46 12.04
N LEU A 85 -10.60 8.85 11.01
CA LEU A 85 -9.65 9.49 10.09
C LEU A 85 -10.31 9.80 8.74
N SER A 86 -9.98 10.94 8.15
CA SER A 86 -9.92 11.04 6.70
C SER A 86 -8.62 10.36 6.24
N PHE A 87 -8.64 9.60 5.16
CA PHE A 87 -7.44 8.88 4.73
C PHE A 87 -7.46 8.55 3.25
N ASP A 88 -6.31 8.35 2.66
CA ASP A 88 -6.15 7.65 1.40
C ASP A 88 -5.26 6.41 1.58
N VAL A 89 -5.49 5.41 0.75
CA VAL A 89 -4.67 4.19 0.70
C VAL A 89 -4.12 4.06 -0.71
N GLY A 90 -2.81 4.12 -0.83
CA GLY A 90 -2.16 3.97 -2.14
C GLY A 90 -2.49 2.62 -2.78
N PRO A 91 -2.82 2.57 -4.09
CA PRO A 91 -3.17 1.34 -4.79
C PRO A 91 -2.15 0.21 -4.65
N THR A 92 -0.86 0.55 -4.59
CA THR A 92 0.23 -0.42 -4.36
C THR A 92 0.16 -1.03 -2.95
N LEU A 93 -0.13 -0.22 -1.94
CA LEU A 93 -0.35 -0.69 -0.57
C LEU A 93 -1.65 -1.49 -0.44
N ALA A 94 -2.76 -1.00 -0.99
CA ALA A 94 -4.06 -1.68 -0.93
C ALA A 94 -3.98 -3.10 -1.52
N ARG A 95 -3.34 -3.24 -2.69
CA ARG A 95 -3.07 -4.53 -3.32
C ARG A 95 -2.21 -5.45 -2.46
N TRP A 96 -1.19 -4.92 -1.81
CA TRP A 96 -0.34 -5.69 -0.90
C TRP A 96 -1.14 -6.17 0.32
N LEU A 97 -1.93 -5.29 0.94
CA LEU A 97 -2.78 -5.62 2.09
C LEU A 97 -3.82 -6.69 1.75
N GLU A 98 -4.49 -6.61 0.59
CA GLU A 98 -5.44 -7.65 0.15
C GLU A 98 -4.82 -9.05 0.10
N ARG A 99 -3.55 -9.14 -0.30
CA ARG A 99 -2.84 -10.41 -0.45
C ARG A 99 -2.28 -10.96 0.86
N HIS A 100 -1.84 -10.07 1.76
CA HIS A 100 -1.10 -10.45 2.97
C HIS A 100 -1.95 -10.33 4.24
N ASP A 101 -2.83 -9.35 4.33
CA ASP A 101 -3.78 -9.18 5.43
C ASP A 101 -5.06 -8.46 4.98
N GLY A 102 -5.92 -9.18 4.27
CA GLY A 102 -7.20 -8.65 3.79
C GLY A 102 -8.14 -8.17 4.91
N GLN A 103 -7.83 -8.51 6.18
CA GLN A 103 -8.61 -8.02 7.30
C GLN A 103 -8.36 -6.53 7.57
N VAL A 104 -7.11 -6.06 7.41
CA VAL A 104 -6.80 -4.63 7.54
C VAL A 104 -7.55 -3.83 6.46
N MET A 105 -7.56 -4.30 5.20
CA MET A 105 -8.36 -3.66 4.14
C MET A 105 -9.86 -3.65 4.46
N ARG A 106 -10.38 -4.73 5.04
CA ARG A 106 -11.77 -4.77 5.49
C ARG A 106 -12.03 -3.74 6.59
N ARG A 107 -11.13 -3.60 7.59
CA ARG A 107 -11.25 -2.59 8.66
C ARG A 107 -11.19 -1.16 8.12
N MET A 108 -10.35 -0.89 7.11
CA MET A 108 -10.33 0.40 6.42
C MET A 108 -11.69 0.69 5.74
N ARG A 109 -12.26 -0.30 5.05
CA ARG A 109 -13.59 -0.19 4.44
C ARG A 109 -14.69 0.01 5.49
N GLU A 110 -14.69 -0.80 6.55
CA GLU A 110 -15.63 -0.65 7.67
C GLU A 110 -15.55 0.75 8.31
N GLY A 111 -14.35 1.33 8.42
CA GLY A 111 -14.17 2.70 8.90
C GLY A 111 -14.77 3.75 7.98
N ASP A 112 -14.62 3.57 6.66
CA ASP A 112 -15.23 4.43 5.65
C ASP A 112 -16.78 4.32 5.66
N ASP A 113 -17.31 3.10 5.73
CA ASP A 113 -18.74 2.81 5.80
C ASP A 113 -19.39 3.39 7.07
N GLU A 114 -18.70 3.30 8.22
CA GLU A 114 -19.15 3.88 9.48
C GLU A 114 -19.23 5.41 9.38
N GLN A 115 -18.23 6.05 8.78
CA GLN A 115 -18.27 7.48 8.51
C GLN A 115 -19.40 7.84 7.54
N GLY A 116 -19.55 7.08 6.45
CA GLY A 116 -20.65 7.26 5.49
C GLY A 116 -22.03 7.22 6.16
N SER A 117 -22.21 6.27 7.07
CA SER A 117 -23.46 6.12 7.83
C SER A 117 -23.69 7.27 8.83
N ARG A 118 -22.63 7.78 9.44
CA ARG A 118 -22.71 8.84 10.48
C ARG A 118 -22.74 10.25 9.90
N LEU A 119 -22.01 10.48 8.80
CA LEU A 119 -21.72 11.82 8.26
C LEU A 119 -22.32 12.03 6.86
N ALA A 120 -22.94 11.02 6.27
CA ALA A 120 -23.39 10.98 4.86
C ALA A 120 -22.25 11.15 3.83
N ALA A 121 -20.99 11.01 4.27
CA ALA A 121 -19.80 11.03 3.42
C ALA A 121 -18.74 10.10 4.01
N GLY A 122 -18.09 9.29 3.17
CA GLY A 122 -17.01 8.41 3.58
C GLY A 122 -15.71 9.19 3.87
N GLY A 123 -14.86 8.65 4.73
CA GLY A 123 -13.57 9.28 5.11
C GLY A 123 -12.44 8.97 4.14
N ALA A 124 -12.57 7.92 3.34
CA ALA A 124 -11.55 7.50 2.39
C ALA A 124 -11.54 8.37 1.13
N MET A 125 -10.34 8.69 0.62
CA MET A 125 -10.08 9.40 -0.64
C MET A 125 -9.35 8.49 -1.62
N ALA A 126 -9.54 8.70 -2.92
CA ALA A 126 -8.68 8.08 -3.93
C ALA A 126 -7.27 8.68 -3.89
N GLN A 127 -6.32 7.97 -4.51
CA GLN A 127 -4.96 8.46 -4.75
C GLN A 127 -4.62 8.30 -6.23
N VAL A 128 -3.78 9.18 -6.77
CA VAL A 128 -3.20 9.00 -8.11
C VAL A 128 -2.42 7.69 -8.16
N TRP A 129 -2.72 6.81 -9.10
CA TRP A 129 -2.51 5.36 -9.02
C TRP A 129 -1.10 4.88 -8.68
N GLY A 130 -0.09 5.31 -9.41
CA GLY A 130 1.32 4.84 -9.24
C GLY A 130 2.16 5.75 -8.34
N HIS A 131 1.53 6.71 -7.64
CA HIS A 131 2.21 7.71 -6.82
C HIS A 131 3.24 8.57 -7.58
N PRO A 132 2.97 9.02 -8.81
CA PRO A 132 3.87 9.92 -9.53
C PRO A 132 3.71 11.37 -9.07
N ILE A 133 4.67 12.22 -9.36
CA ILE A 133 4.52 13.66 -9.26
C ILE A 133 3.65 14.14 -10.44
N ALA A 134 2.36 14.32 -10.19
CA ALA A 134 1.35 14.54 -11.21
C ALA A 134 1.67 15.70 -12.19
N PRO A 135 2.15 16.88 -11.74
CA PRO A 135 2.53 17.95 -12.65
C PRO A 135 3.66 17.62 -13.64
N LEU A 136 4.45 16.57 -13.38
CA LEU A 136 5.58 16.15 -14.21
C LEU A 136 5.23 15.05 -15.23
N LEU A 137 3.97 14.67 -15.30
CA LEU A 137 3.48 13.71 -16.29
C LEU A 137 3.06 14.40 -17.58
N ASN A 138 3.13 13.67 -18.71
CA ASN A 138 2.45 14.11 -19.92
C ASN A 138 0.92 13.93 -19.77
N ALA A 139 0.13 14.54 -20.65
CA ALA A 139 -1.32 14.55 -20.55
C ALA A 139 -1.94 13.14 -20.57
N HIS A 140 -1.42 12.21 -21.39
CA HIS A 140 -1.92 10.84 -21.46
C HIS A 140 -1.68 10.08 -20.15
N ASP A 141 -0.47 10.19 -19.59
CA ASP A 141 -0.12 9.49 -18.37
C ASP A 141 -0.84 10.09 -17.16
N LEU A 142 -0.96 11.41 -17.08
CA LEU A 142 -1.72 12.08 -16.03
C LEU A 142 -3.18 11.60 -16.02
N ARG A 143 -3.84 11.62 -17.18
CA ARG A 143 -5.21 11.12 -17.33
C ARG A 143 -5.34 9.67 -16.87
N THR A 144 -4.47 8.77 -17.38
CA THR A 144 -4.51 7.35 -17.02
C THR A 144 -4.31 7.15 -15.52
N GLN A 145 -3.33 7.83 -14.92
CA GLN A 145 -3.00 7.71 -13.49
C GLN A 145 -4.16 8.17 -12.59
N ILE A 146 -4.87 9.23 -12.96
CA ILE A 146 -6.07 9.71 -12.25
C ILE A 146 -7.19 8.68 -12.38
N LEU A 147 -7.53 8.25 -13.60
CA LEU A 147 -8.61 7.29 -13.85
C LEU A 147 -8.34 5.94 -13.16
N TRP A 148 -7.12 5.43 -13.21
CA TRP A 148 -6.78 4.17 -12.54
C TRP A 148 -6.85 4.31 -11.01
N GLY A 149 -6.50 5.47 -10.45
CA GLY A 149 -6.69 5.76 -9.03
C GLY A 149 -8.16 5.71 -8.61
N GLN A 150 -9.07 6.29 -9.42
CA GLN A 150 -10.52 6.23 -9.17
C GLN A 150 -11.07 4.80 -9.31
N LEU A 151 -10.63 4.05 -10.31
CA LEU A 151 -11.05 2.66 -10.53
C LEU A 151 -10.60 1.74 -9.40
N ASP A 152 -9.35 1.91 -8.93
CA ASP A 152 -8.82 1.17 -7.79
C ASP A 152 -9.60 1.49 -6.50
N PHE A 153 -9.88 2.77 -6.25
CA PHE A 153 -10.70 3.19 -5.12
C PHE A 153 -12.09 2.54 -5.16
N ARG A 154 -12.79 2.61 -6.31
CA ARG A 154 -14.11 2.00 -6.48
C ARG A 154 -14.08 0.49 -6.21
N ARG A 155 -13.01 -0.19 -6.63
CA ARG A 155 -12.81 -1.61 -6.36
C ARG A 155 -12.73 -1.91 -4.86
N HIS A 156 -11.99 -1.09 -4.10
CA HIS A 156 -11.73 -1.33 -2.68
C HIS A 156 -12.88 -0.84 -1.77
N PHE A 157 -13.49 0.30 -2.08
CA PHE A 157 -14.50 0.95 -1.23
C PHE A 157 -15.92 0.85 -1.76
N SER A 158 -16.15 0.23 -2.94
CA SER A 158 -17.48 -0.01 -3.54
C SER A 158 -18.33 1.27 -3.75
N ARG A 159 -17.71 2.42 -3.85
CA ARG A 159 -18.31 3.74 -4.15
C ARG A 159 -17.35 4.57 -4.99
N ASP A 160 -17.84 5.66 -5.55
CA ASP A 160 -17.01 6.66 -6.22
C ASP A 160 -16.26 7.53 -5.21
N ALA A 161 -15.03 7.90 -5.52
CA ALA A 161 -14.27 8.82 -4.71
C ALA A 161 -14.73 10.27 -4.95
N GLU A 162 -15.04 10.99 -3.88
CA GLU A 162 -15.29 12.42 -3.95
C GLU A 162 -13.99 13.21 -4.01
N GLY A 163 -12.99 12.81 -3.20
CA GLY A 163 -11.68 13.43 -3.12
C GLY A 163 -10.56 12.55 -3.68
N MET A 164 -9.47 13.21 -4.09
CA MET A 164 -8.26 12.53 -4.53
C MET A 164 -7.02 13.16 -3.90
N TRP A 165 -6.18 12.32 -3.31
CA TRP A 165 -4.85 12.71 -2.84
C TRP A 165 -3.87 12.79 -4.00
N LEU A 166 -3.16 13.91 -4.09
CA LEU A 166 -2.05 14.09 -5.00
C LEU A 166 -0.75 13.68 -4.30
N PRO A 167 0.05 12.76 -4.87
CA PRO A 167 1.35 12.40 -4.32
C PRO A 167 2.20 13.63 -4.01
N GLU A 168 2.74 13.70 -2.80
CA GLU A 168 3.50 14.85 -2.29
C GLU A 168 2.71 16.18 -2.28
N THR A 169 1.38 16.13 -2.33
CA THR A 169 0.48 17.26 -2.62
C THR A 169 0.85 18.03 -3.89
N ALA A 170 1.63 17.42 -4.78
CA ALA A 170 2.21 18.08 -5.94
C ALA A 170 1.13 18.55 -6.92
N ALA A 171 1.06 19.87 -7.15
CA ALA A 171 0.01 20.49 -7.96
C ALA A 171 0.52 21.65 -8.81
N ASN A 172 -0.11 21.83 -9.96
CA ASN A 172 -0.15 23.03 -10.79
C ASN A 172 -1.54 23.15 -11.42
N ASP A 173 -1.80 24.22 -12.16
CA ASP A 173 -3.10 24.47 -12.80
C ASP A 173 -3.53 23.31 -13.71
N ALA A 174 -2.61 22.75 -14.49
CA ALA A 174 -2.92 21.63 -15.40
C ALA A 174 -3.34 20.36 -14.64
N THR A 175 -2.71 20.07 -13.51
CA THR A 175 -3.09 18.94 -12.66
C THR A 175 -4.47 19.14 -12.06
N LEU A 176 -4.76 20.33 -11.53
CA LEU A 176 -6.07 20.66 -10.96
C LEU A 176 -7.17 20.65 -12.02
N ALA A 177 -6.89 21.13 -13.23
CA ALA A 177 -7.80 21.03 -14.38
C ALA A 177 -8.11 19.57 -14.72
N ALA A 178 -7.08 18.69 -14.78
CA ALA A 178 -7.28 17.26 -15.03
C ALA A 178 -8.11 16.57 -13.94
N LEU A 179 -7.99 16.97 -12.66
CA LEU A 179 -8.86 16.47 -11.59
C LEU A 179 -10.32 16.91 -11.80
N ILE A 180 -10.55 18.17 -12.19
CA ILE A 180 -11.90 18.67 -12.51
C ILE A 180 -12.50 17.89 -13.68
N GLU A 181 -11.74 17.65 -14.74
CA GLU A 181 -12.15 16.87 -15.90
C GLU A 181 -12.50 15.42 -15.54
N ALA A 182 -11.81 14.85 -14.56
CA ALA A 182 -12.07 13.51 -14.04
C ALA A 182 -13.22 13.47 -13.01
N GLY A 183 -13.87 14.62 -12.71
CA GLY A 183 -15.00 14.70 -11.79
C GLY A 183 -14.62 14.63 -10.30
N VAL A 184 -13.35 14.87 -9.95
CA VAL A 184 -12.91 14.94 -8.55
C VAL A 184 -13.44 16.21 -7.90
N ALA A 185 -14.13 16.09 -6.77
CA ALA A 185 -14.76 17.22 -6.10
C ALA A 185 -13.80 18.02 -5.21
N TYR A 186 -12.80 17.36 -4.60
CA TYR A 186 -11.84 18.04 -3.72
C TYR A 186 -10.47 17.34 -3.66
N THR A 187 -9.46 18.13 -3.28
CA THR A 187 -8.11 17.65 -2.92
C THR A 187 -7.54 18.45 -1.74
N ILE A 188 -6.41 18.00 -1.19
CA ILE A 188 -5.72 18.64 -0.08
C ILE A 188 -4.39 19.20 -0.57
N LEU A 189 -4.07 20.45 -0.20
CA LEU A 189 -2.79 21.09 -0.49
C LEU A 189 -2.17 21.71 0.77
N ALA A 190 -0.87 22.02 0.67
CA ALA A 190 -0.13 22.74 1.69
C ALA A 190 -0.34 24.27 1.58
N PRO A 191 -0.28 25.00 2.70
CA PRO A 191 -0.44 26.46 2.67
C PRO A 191 0.66 27.16 1.84
N GLU A 192 1.85 26.60 1.77
CA GLU A 192 2.96 27.11 0.96
C GLU A 192 2.69 27.06 -0.54
N GLN A 193 1.73 26.25 -0.99
CA GLN A 193 1.35 26.09 -2.40
C GLN A 193 0.37 27.16 -2.89
N ILE A 194 -0.16 28.00 -2.01
CA ILE A 194 -1.14 29.02 -2.33
C ILE A 194 -0.48 30.37 -2.59
N GLU A 195 -0.84 30.99 -3.73
CA GLU A 195 -0.33 32.31 -4.14
C GLU A 195 -1.26 33.43 -3.71
N ALA A 196 -2.54 33.30 -4.01
CA ALA A 196 -3.54 34.32 -3.76
C ALA A 196 -4.95 33.73 -3.52
N VAL A 197 -5.77 34.49 -2.80
CA VAL A 197 -7.18 34.16 -2.57
C VAL A 197 -8.06 35.34 -2.92
N ARG A 198 -9.33 35.08 -3.27
CA ARG A 198 -10.32 36.11 -3.59
C ARG A 198 -11.62 35.81 -2.87
N PRO A 199 -12.12 36.72 -1.99
CA PRO A 199 -13.46 36.59 -1.43
C PRO A 199 -14.54 36.80 -2.49
N PRO A 200 -15.78 36.35 -2.24
CA PRO A 200 -16.90 36.71 -3.12
C PRO A 200 -16.96 38.23 -3.31
N ASP A 201 -17.12 38.65 -4.54
CA ASP A 201 -17.22 40.09 -4.94
C ASP A 201 -16.02 40.97 -4.53
N GLY A 202 -14.89 40.36 -4.17
CA GLY A 202 -13.68 41.08 -3.75
C GLY A 202 -12.52 40.99 -4.75
N ALA A 203 -11.43 41.67 -4.41
CA ALA A 203 -10.18 41.64 -5.21
C ALA A 203 -9.29 40.46 -4.77
N TRP A 204 -8.39 40.04 -5.65
CA TRP A 204 -7.31 39.10 -5.34
C TRP A 204 -6.38 39.66 -4.25
N GLN A 205 -6.10 38.82 -3.26
CA GLN A 205 -5.20 39.10 -2.13
C GLN A 205 -4.05 38.08 -2.16
N THR A 206 -2.84 38.57 -2.31
CA THR A 206 -1.64 37.73 -2.20
C THR A 206 -1.50 37.22 -0.77
N VAL A 207 -1.22 35.93 -0.61
CA VAL A 207 -1.07 35.28 0.69
C VAL A 207 0.22 34.47 0.75
N ASN A 208 0.59 34.11 1.95
CA ASN A 208 1.65 33.15 2.24
C ASN A 208 1.16 32.17 3.32
N ALA A 209 1.99 31.21 3.72
CA ALA A 209 1.63 30.19 4.70
C ALA A 209 1.20 30.75 6.08
N GLU A 210 1.64 31.97 6.43
CA GLU A 210 1.33 32.62 7.71
C GLU A 210 0.03 33.44 7.65
N THR A 211 -0.29 33.99 6.47
CA THR A 211 -1.43 34.89 6.28
C THR A 211 -2.68 34.19 5.72
N LEU A 212 -2.50 32.98 5.16
CA LEU A 212 -3.60 32.18 4.63
C LEU A 212 -4.43 31.60 5.80
N ASP A 213 -5.73 31.85 5.80
CA ASP A 213 -6.65 31.26 6.78
C ASP A 213 -7.07 29.84 6.35
N THR A 214 -6.52 28.84 6.99
CA THR A 214 -6.79 27.41 6.71
C THR A 214 -8.09 26.91 7.35
N GLY A 215 -8.82 27.75 8.07
CA GLY A 215 -10.10 27.41 8.70
C GLY A 215 -11.29 27.28 7.75
N ARG A 216 -11.05 27.35 6.43
CA ARG A 216 -12.03 27.15 5.36
C ARG A 216 -11.42 26.42 4.18
N ALA A 217 -12.28 25.88 3.31
CA ALA A 217 -11.88 25.44 1.98
C ALA A 217 -11.97 26.57 0.96
N TYR A 218 -11.26 26.42 -0.15
CA TYR A 218 -11.19 27.34 -1.26
C TYR A 218 -11.62 26.67 -2.55
N ARG A 219 -11.97 27.46 -3.59
CA ARG A 219 -12.42 26.98 -4.89
C ARG A 219 -11.37 27.35 -5.97
N PHE A 220 -10.78 26.33 -6.60
CA PHE A 220 -10.01 26.53 -7.82
C PHE A 220 -10.93 26.40 -9.03
N VAL A 221 -10.98 27.42 -9.88
CA VAL A 221 -11.82 27.47 -11.08
C VAL A 221 -11.01 27.00 -12.28
N HIS A 222 -11.60 26.13 -13.10
CA HIS A 222 -10.98 25.62 -14.31
C HIS A 222 -10.62 26.75 -15.29
N PRO A 223 -9.40 26.77 -15.86
CA PRO A 223 -8.95 27.89 -16.69
C PRO A 223 -9.62 27.97 -18.07
N ASP A 224 -10.44 27.00 -18.47
CA ASP A 224 -11.17 26.98 -19.75
C ASP A 224 -12.37 27.96 -19.83
N GLY A 225 -12.68 28.67 -18.76
CA GLY A 225 -13.82 29.58 -18.69
C GLY A 225 -15.18 28.90 -18.48
N SER A 226 -15.24 27.59 -18.31
CA SER A 226 -16.49 26.82 -18.09
C SER A 226 -17.15 27.11 -16.74
N GLY A 227 -16.43 27.68 -15.79
CA GLY A 227 -16.89 27.85 -14.41
C GLY A 227 -16.84 26.57 -13.55
N ARG A 228 -16.47 25.41 -14.13
CA ARG A 228 -16.21 24.18 -13.37
C ARG A 228 -15.12 24.43 -12.33
N SER A 229 -15.17 23.74 -11.21
CA SER A 229 -14.21 23.99 -10.13
C SER A 229 -13.99 22.77 -9.26
N ILE A 230 -12.90 22.79 -8.50
CA ILE A 230 -12.57 21.81 -7.47
C ILE A 230 -12.37 22.53 -6.13
N ALA A 231 -12.80 21.91 -5.03
CA ALA A 231 -12.53 22.41 -3.69
C ALA A 231 -11.10 22.05 -3.26
N LEU A 232 -10.36 23.03 -2.75
CA LEU A 232 -9.06 22.85 -2.15
C LEU A 232 -9.16 23.01 -0.64
N ALA A 233 -8.96 21.95 0.11
CA ALA A 233 -8.78 21.97 1.55
C ALA A 233 -7.30 22.20 1.85
N ILE A 234 -6.99 23.23 2.63
CA ILE A 234 -5.59 23.56 2.95
C ILE A 234 -5.34 23.14 4.39
N PHE A 235 -4.37 22.23 4.60
CA PHE A 235 -4.06 21.80 5.95
C PHE A 235 -3.34 22.90 6.75
N ASP A 236 -3.49 22.87 8.07
CA ASP A 236 -2.77 23.78 8.97
C ASP A 236 -1.29 23.35 9.04
N GLY A 237 -0.40 24.14 8.47
CA GLY A 237 1.03 23.84 8.38
C GLY A 237 1.72 23.71 9.74
N PRO A 238 1.58 24.69 10.67
CA PRO A 238 2.09 24.58 12.04
C PRO A 238 1.60 23.33 12.78
N LEU A 239 0.30 23.01 12.69
CA LEU A 239 -0.29 21.82 13.31
C LEU A 239 0.31 20.53 12.73
N SER A 240 0.32 20.39 11.42
CA SER A 240 0.85 19.21 10.73
C SER A 240 2.33 18.99 11.02
N ARG A 241 3.09 20.08 11.14
CA ARG A 241 4.52 20.02 11.54
C ARG A 241 4.70 19.59 12.98
N ASP A 242 3.87 20.07 13.92
CA ASP A 242 3.93 19.64 15.33
C ASP A 242 3.52 18.18 15.50
N LEU A 243 2.52 17.70 14.76
CA LEU A 243 2.19 16.29 14.72
C LEU A 243 3.38 15.45 14.21
N ALA A 244 4.01 15.85 13.11
CA ALA A 244 5.10 15.10 12.49
C ALA A 244 6.41 15.14 13.28
N PHE A 245 6.82 16.31 13.77
CA PHE A 245 8.17 16.54 14.33
C PHE A 245 8.16 17.04 15.76
N GLY A 246 7.05 17.55 16.27
CA GLY A 246 6.91 18.08 17.62
C GLY A 246 6.32 17.08 18.62
N THR A 247 5.56 17.59 19.57
CA THR A 247 5.04 16.86 20.74
C THR A 247 3.54 16.62 20.72
N ALA A 248 2.81 17.11 19.74
CA ALA A 248 1.35 17.00 19.68
C ALA A 248 0.81 15.54 19.71
N THR A 249 1.61 14.56 19.29
CA THR A 249 1.24 13.13 19.33
C THR A 249 1.69 12.41 20.61
N ARG A 250 2.25 13.13 21.60
CA ARG A 250 2.75 12.52 22.85
C ARG A 250 1.63 11.88 23.67
N ASP A 251 0.51 12.55 23.78
CA ASP A 251 -0.70 12.10 24.47
C ASP A 251 -1.95 12.80 23.91
N ALA A 252 -3.14 12.31 24.27
CA ALA A 252 -4.40 12.83 23.74
C ALA A 252 -4.69 14.28 24.16
N ALA A 253 -4.23 14.72 25.33
CA ALA A 253 -4.40 16.10 25.78
C ALA A 253 -3.58 17.06 24.92
N SER A 254 -2.29 16.75 24.70
CA SER A 254 -1.41 17.50 23.79
C SER A 254 -1.96 17.55 22.37
N PHE A 255 -2.54 16.43 21.91
CA PHE A 255 -3.17 16.35 20.59
C PHE A 255 -4.33 17.34 20.47
N LEU A 256 -5.27 17.34 21.40
CA LEU A 256 -6.43 18.26 21.37
C LEU A 256 -6.05 19.72 21.61
N GLU A 257 -5.05 19.98 22.43
CA GLU A 257 -4.51 21.34 22.65
C GLU A 257 -3.99 21.92 21.33
N ALA A 258 -3.20 21.15 20.57
CA ALA A 258 -2.73 21.55 19.24
C ALA A 258 -3.87 21.83 18.25
N MET A 259 -4.94 21.02 18.28
CA MET A 259 -6.14 21.23 17.45
C MET A 259 -6.89 22.52 17.84
N ARG A 260 -7.04 22.81 19.13
CA ARG A 260 -7.65 24.07 19.59
C ARG A 260 -6.81 25.28 19.19
N ALA A 261 -5.50 25.22 19.39
CA ALA A 261 -4.60 26.28 18.96
C ALA A 261 -4.69 26.55 17.45
N SER A 262 -4.88 25.51 16.63
CA SER A 262 -5.17 25.67 15.21
C SER A 262 -6.50 26.41 14.97
N ALA A 263 -7.58 25.99 15.63
CA ALA A 263 -8.88 26.65 15.51
C ALA A 263 -8.85 28.14 15.92
N GLU A 264 -8.07 28.50 16.94
CA GLU A 264 -7.93 29.86 17.43
C GLU A 264 -7.19 30.78 16.45
N ARG A 265 -6.28 30.26 15.64
CA ARG A 265 -5.60 31.03 14.61
C ARG A 265 -6.54 31.47 13.47
N SER A 266 -7.59 30.72 13.21
CA SER A 266 -8.54 31.04 12.14
C SER A 266 -9.45 32.21 12.53
N LYS A 267 -9.67 33.10 11.56
CA LYS A 267 -10.60 34.24 11.64
C LYS A 267 -11.96 33.94 10.98
N VAL A 268 -12.16 32.71 10.50
CA VAL A 268 -13.43 32.30 9.89
C VAL A 268 -14.54 32.37 10.92
N PRO A 269 -15.63 33.12 10.66
CA PRO A 269 -16.75 33.20 11.57
C PRO A 269 -17.54 31.87 11.60
N GLY A 270 -17.99 31.45 12.75
CA GLY A 270 -18.80 30.26 12.94
C GLY A 270 -18.00 28.97 12.94
N ARG A 271 -18.36 28.02 12.10
CA ARG A 271 -17.73 26.69 12.04
C ARG A 271 -16.40 26.76 11.28
N ARG A 272 -15.35 26.30 11.92
CA ARG A 272 -13.96 26.35 11.42
C ARG A 272 -13.46 24.95 11.10
N LEU A 273 -12.80 24.81 9.97
CA LEU A 273 -12.06 23.60 9.62
C LEU A 273 -10.74 23.59 10.42
N VAL A 274 -10.47 22.49 11.09
CA VAL A 274 -9.13 22.16 11.60
C VAL A 274 -8.69 20.91 10.85
N LEU A 275 -7.85 21.11 9.83
CA LEU A 275 -7.33 20.03 9.00
C LEU A 275 -5.85 19.79 9.32
N ALA A 276 -5.57 18.62 9.89
CA ALA A 276 -4.23 18.09 10.03
C ALA A 276 -3.99 17.04 8.93
N ALA A 277 -2.92 17.18 8.16
CA ALA A 277 -2.52 16.18 7.17
C ALA A 277 -1.06 15.76 7.40
N SER A 278 -0.82 14.47 7.38
CA SER A 278 0.51 13.86 7.54
C SER A 278 0.58 12.52 6.82
N ASP A 279 1.82 11.99 6.69
CA ASP A 279 1.96 10.58 6.36
C ASP A 279 1.21 9.75 7.42
N GLY A 280 0.45 8.77 6.97
CA GLY A 280 -0.33 7.90 7.85
C GLY A 280 0.57 7.03 8.73
N GLU A 281 1.78 6.72 8.25
CA GLU A 281 2.82 6.00 8.96
C GLU A 281 3.34 6.73 10.21
N LEU A 282 3.00 8.02 10.37
CA LEU A 282 3.21 8.77 11.60
C LEU A 282 2.61 8.04 12.80
N TYR A 283 1.40 7.48 12.63
CA TYR A 283 0.62 6.87 13.70
C TYR A 283 1.03 5.40 13.93
N GLY A 284 2.18 5.20 14.59
CA GLY A 284 2.69 3.90 15.01
C GLY A 284 4.09 3.57 14.50
N HIS A 285 4.42 3.88 13.25
CA HIS A 285 5.74 3.61 12.68
C HIS A 285 6.75 4.73 12.98
N HIS A 286 6.50 5.96 12.53
CA HIS A 286 7.43 7.08 12.79
C HIS A 286 7.41 7.52 14.24
N LYS A 287 6.23 7.49 14.88
CA LYS A 287 6.08 7.76 16.31
C LYS A 287 5.36 6.61 16.98
N LYS A 288 6.11 5.86 17.78
CA LYS A 288 5.57 4.74 18.57
C LYS A 288 4.45 5.20 19.47
N PHE A 289 3.38 4.42 19.55
CA PHE A 289 2.17 4.69 20.36
C PHE A 289 1.31 5.87 19.90
N ALA A 290 1.65 6.55 18.78
CA ALA A 290 0.81 7.61 18.25
C ALA A 290 -0.55 7.08 17.73
N ASP A 291 -0.64 5.82 17.36
CA ASP A 291 -1.88 5.08 17.07
C ASP A 291 -2.81 5.04 18.28
N LEU A 292 -2.27 4.85 19.49
CA LEU A 292 -3.02 4.84 20.75
C LEU A 292 -3.45 6.26 21.15
N THR A 293 -2.57 7.25 20.97
CA THR A 293 -2.89 8.67 21.19
C THR A 293 -4.05 9.09 20.29
N LEU A 294 -3.98 8.76 18.99
CA LEU A 294 -5.02 9.06 18.03
C LEU A 294 -6.35 8.39 18.44
N ALA A 295 -6.32 7.09 18.76
CA ALA A 295 -7.50 6.33 19.19
C ALA A 295 -8.21 7.01 20.37
N TYR A 296 -7.47 7.37 21.40
CA TYR A 296 -8.04 8.00 22.58
C TYR A 296 -8.53 9.43 22.27
N ALA A 297 -7.74 10.22 21.54
CA ALA A 297 -8.08 11.59 21.19
C ALA A 297 -9.38 11.68 20.38
N VAL A 298 -9.54 10.87 19.31
CA VAL A 298 -10.70 10.96 18.41
C VAL A 298 -11.94 10.25 18.95
N SER A 299 -11.76 9.15 19.71
CA SER A 299 -12.90 8.33 20.18
C SER A 299 -13.40 8.71 21.59
N VAL A 300 -12.55 9.31 22.42
CA VAL A 300 -12.86 9.61 23.81
C VAL A 300 -12.79 11.11 24.09
N SER A 301 -11.64 11.74 23.86
CA SER A 301 -11.42 13.11 24.32
C SER A 301 -12.15 14.14 23.47
N ALA A 302 -12.11 14.06 22.14
CA ALA A 302 -12.78 15.01 21.25
C ALA A 302 -14.31 15.03 21.46
N PRO A 303 -15.01 13.88 21.56
CA PRO A 303 -16.42 13.87 21.91
C PRO A 303 -16.73 14.45 23.31
N ALA A 304 -15.88 14.16 24.30
CA ALA A 304 -16.06 14.69 25.66
C ALA A 304 -15.92 16.23 25.73
N GLU A 305 -15.11 16.80 24.84
CA GLU A 305 -14.90 18.24 24.71
C GLU A 305 -15.77 18.91 23.65
N HIS A 306 -16.77 18.18 23.13
CA HIS A 306 -17.68 18.66 22.09
C HIS A 306 -16.98 19.11 20.79
N ILE A 307 -15.80 18.57 20.47
CA ILE A 307 -15.11 18.75 19.18
C ILE A 307 -15.70 17.73 18.20
N GLU A 308 -16.16 18.21 17.06
CA GLU A 308 -16.74 17.35 16.04
C GLU A 308 -15.65 16.72 15.16
N VAL A 309 -15.43 15.41 15.32
CA VAL A 309 -14.60 14.63 14.40
C VAL A 309 -15.40 14.32 13.13
N THR A 310 -14.94 14.83 11.98
CA THR A 310 -15.61 14.77 10.70
C THR A 310 -14.64 14.42 9.56
N ASN A 311 -15.09 14.43 8.31
CA ASN A 311 -14.27 14.30 7.12
C ASN A 311 -14.52 15.43 6.12
N LEU A 312 -13.70 15.52 5.07
CA LEU A 312 -13.77 16.63 4.12
C LEU A 312 -15.07 16.61 3.30
N GLY A 313 -15.55 15.43 2.88
CA GLY A 313 -16.81 15.33 2.14
C GLY A 313 -17.98 15.92 2.93
N ALA A 314 -18.13 15.52 4.20
CA ALA A 314 -19.17 16.04 5.09
C ALA A 314 -18.99 17.54 5.38
N PHE A 315 -17.74 17.98 5.64
CA PHE A 315 -17.49 19.41 5.87
C PHE A 315 -17.84 20.26 4.66
N LEU A 316 -17.45 19.85 3.46
CA LEU A 316 -17.68 20.59 2.21
C LEU A 316 -19.15 20.61 1.81
N ALA A 317 -19.91 19.56 2.11
CA ALA A 317 -21.36 19.52 1.88
C ALA A 317 -22.10 20.58 2.70
N GLU A 318 -21.64 20.86 3.91
CA GLU A 318 -22.23 21.86 4.82
C GLU A 318 -21.62 23.25 4.69
N SER A 319 -20.38 23.34 4.27
CA SER A 319 -19.62 24.57 4.14
C SER A 319 -18.92 24.64 2.78
N PRO A 320 -19.70 24.74 1.66
CA PRO A 320 -19.12 24.79 0.32
C PRO A 320 -18.22 26.01 0.16
N PRO A 321 -17.09 25.89 -0.55
CA PRO A 321 -16.13 26.97 -0.69
C PRO A 321 -16.69 28.09 -1.57
N THR A 322 -16.64 29.31 -1.03
CA THR A 322 -17.08 30.53 -1.75
C THR A 322 -15.89 31.41 -2.17
N TRP A 323 -14.75 31.28 -1.50
CA TRP A 323 -13.53 32.00 -1.84
C TRP A 323 -12.78 31.28 -2.94
N GLU A 324 -12.27 32.05 -3.91
CA GLU A 324 -11.43 31.50 -4.97
C GLU A 324 -9.95 31.52 -4.56
N VAL A 325 -9.16 30.66 -5.24
CA VAL A 325 -7.75 30.47 -4.95
C VAL A 325 -6.93 30.36 -6.23
N ARG A 326 -5.70 30.86 -6.19
CA ARG A 326 -4.64 30.60 -7.17
C ARG A 326 -3.52 29.84 -6.50
N VAL A 327 -3.05 28.77 -7.15
CA VAL A 327 -1.89 28.00 -6.69
C VAL A 327 -0.60 28.62 -7.24
N ARG A 328 0.50 28.41 -6.51
CA ARG A 328 1.81 28.87 -6.96
C ARG A 328 2.25 28.10 -8.20
N PRO A 329 2.66 28.77 -9.26
CA PRO A 329 3.09 28.10 -10.50
C PRO A 329 4.41 27.33 -10.33
N GLY A 330 5.21 27.61 -9.31
CA GLY A 330 6.56 27.07 -9.17
C GLY A 330 7.52 27.62 -10.24
N LEU A 331 8.73 27.05 -10.30
CA LEU A 331 9.72 27.42 -11.31
C LEU A 331 9.21 26.97 -12.69
N ASN A 332 9.19 27.88 -13.66
CA ASN A 332 8.73 27.63 -15.04
C ASN A 332 7.32 26.99 -15.15
N GLY A 333 6.44 27.20 -14.19
CA GLY A 333 5.10 26.59 -14.19
C GLY A 333 5.06 25.10 -13.84
N GLU A 334 6.16 24.55 -13.35
CA GLU A 334 6.27 23.12 -12.98
C GLU A 334 5.30 22.73 -11.84
N GLY A 335 4.92 23.67 -10.97
CA GLY A 335 4.12 23.44 -9.79
C GLY A 335 4.93 23.39 -8.50
N THR A 336 4.25 23.08 -7.41
CA THR A 336 4.82 23.01 -6.06
C THR A 336 4.36 21.76 -5.32
N ALA A 337 5.06 21.40 -4.24
CA ALA A 337 4.76 20.23 -3.39
C ALA A 337 5.05 20.54 -1.91
N TRP A 338 4.48 19.78 -0.98
CA TRP A 338 4.67 19.99 0.47
C TRP A 338 6.08 19.67 0.96
N SER A 339 6.79 18.74 0.31
CA SER A 339 8.06 18.18 0.78
C SER A 339 9.29 18.77 0.06
N CYS A 340 9.11 19.81 -0.78
CA CYS A 340 10.21 20.49 -1.45
C CYS A 340 10.01 22.00 -1.50
N GLY A 341 10.77 22.75 -0.68
CA GLY A 341 10.74 24.22 -0.68
C GLY A 341 11.18 24.87 -1.99
N HIS A 342 11.69 24.11 -2.96
CA HIS A 342 12.11 24.55 -4.29
C HIS A 342 11.09 24.12 -5.39
N GLY A 343 9.81 24.06 -5.04
CA GLY A 343 8.76 23.59 -5.94
C GLY A 343 8.80 22.10 -6.18
N LEU A 344 9.13 21.65 -7.38
CA LEU A 344 9.29 20.25 -7.73
C LEU A 344 10.75 19.82 -7.97
N GLY A 345 11.71 20.67 -7.53
CA GLY A 345 13.14 20.46 -7.76
C GLY A 345 13.64 19.08 -7.33
N ARG A 346 13.11 18.52 -6.21
CA ARG A 346 13.48 17.18 -5.70
C ARG A 346 13.35 16.07 -6.76
N TRP A 347 12.41 16.18 -7.68
CA TRP A 347 12.14 15.16 -8.70
C TRP A 347 12.69 15.49 -10.09
N LEU A 348 13.37 16.64 -10.22
CA LEU A 348 13.85 17.16 -11.51
C LEU A 348 15.35 17.43 -11.53
N ARG A 349 15.93 17.88 -10.41
CA ARG A 349 17.28 18.47 -10.40
C ARG A 349 17.91 18.41 -9.01
N ASP A 350 19.17 18.80 -8.92
CA ASP A 350 19.81 19.07 -7.63
C ASP A 350 19.28 20.37 -7.03
N CYS A 351 18.28 20.23 -6.17
CA CYS A 351 17.71 21.37 -5.43
C CYS A 351 18.25 21.48 -4.00
N GLY A 352 19.17 20.60 -3.60
CA GLY A 352 19.70 20.54 -2.25
C GLY A 352 18.83 19.83 -1.21
N CYS A 353 17.54 19.54 -1.52
CA CYS A 353 16.67 18.77 -0.59
C CYS A 353 17.18 17.34 -0.42
N ARG A 354 17.39 16.92 0.85
CA ARG A 354 17.91 15.58 1.21
C ARG A 354 17.28 15.10 2.52
N MET A 355 17.34 13.81 2.77
CA MET A 355 16.86 13.20 4.02
C MET A 355 17.92 13.24 5.12
N HIS A 356 19.20 13.08 4.73
CA HIS A 356 20.32 13.06 5.65
C HIS A 356 21.35 14.12 5.27
N ASP A 357 21.81 14.91 6.25
CA ASP A 357 22.85 15.91 6.02
C ASP A 357 24.24 15.26 6.02
N VAL A 358 24.59 14.65 4.87
CA VAL A 358 25.92 14.05 4.66
C VAL A 358 26.78 15.06 3.90
N LYS A 359 27.90 15.48 4.53
CA LYS A 359 28.84 16.43 3.91
C LYS A 359 29.34 15.90 2.56
N GLY A 360 29.22 16.72 1.53
CA GLY A 360 29.70 16.40 0.18
C GLY A 360 28.71 15.56 -0.66
N SER A 361 27.54 15.20 -0.12
CA SER A 361 26.52 14.53 -0.93
C SER A 361 25.88 15.50 -1.93
N SER A 362 25.60 15.00 -3.14
CA SER A 362 24.96 15.73 -4.23
C SER A 362 23.67 15.04 -4.65
N GLN A 363 22.68 15.82 -5.02
CA GLN A 363 21.42 15.32 -5.57
C GLN A 363 21.34 15.48 -7.10
N ALA A 364 22.47 15.74 -7.75
CA ALA A 364 22.56 15.92 -9.20
C ALA A 364 22.13 14.67 -10.00
N TRP A 365 22.20 13.49 -9.41
CA TRP A 365 21.74 12.23 -10.01
C TRP A 365 20.25 12.22 -10.37
N ARG A 366 19.43 13.09 -9.75
CA ARG A 366 17.98 13.17 -9.95
C ARG A 366 17.60 13.58 -11.36
N GLY A 367 18.33 14.54 -11.94
CA GLY A 367 18.11 14.99 -13.31
C GLY A 367 18.31 13.88 -14.35
N PRO A 368 19.48 13.27 -14.43
CA PRO A 368 19.72 12.15 -15.34
C PRO A 368 18.77 10.95 -15.16
N LEU A 369 18.37 10.61 -13.92
CA LEU A 369 17.34 9.60 -13.71
C LEU A 369 16.03 9.99 -14.39
N ARG A 370 15.56 11.24 -14.19
CA ARG A 370 14.34 11.75 -14.83
C ARG A 370 14.45 11.69 -16.36
N GLN A 371 15.53 12.20 -16.90
CA GLN A 371 15.77 12.25 -18.35
C GLN A 371 15.80 10.84 -18.97
N ALA A 372 16.44 9.87 -18.30
CA ALA A 372 16.48 8.50 -18.78
C ALA A 372 15.09 7.87 -18.82
N LEU A 373 14.29 8.03 -17.76
CA LEU A 373 12.94 7.49 -17.70
C LEU A 373 12.00 8.18 -18.71
N ASP A 374 12.10 9.50 -18.88
CA ASP A 374 11.34 10.26 -19.88
C ASP A 374 11.70 9.80 -21.30
N HIS A 375 13.00 9.61 -21.59
CA HIS A 375 13.45 9.06 -22.86
C HIS A 375 12.86 7.67 -23.14
N LEU A 376 12.86 6.77 -22.16
CA LEU A 376 12.26 5.45 -22.29
C LEU A 376 10.74 5.54 -22.53
N ARG A 377 10.03 6.35 -21.74
CA ARG A 377 8.59 6.57 -21.86
C ARG A 377 8.19 7.03 -23.26
N ASP A 378 8.86 8.07 -23.76
CA ASP A 378 8.50 8.68 -25.04
C ASP A 378 8.72 7.74 -26.21
N ARG A 379 9.83 6.99 -26.18
CA ARG A 379 10.10 5.93 -27.19
C ARG A 379 9.10 4.78 -27.08
N ALA A 380 8.74 4.40 -25.86
CA ALA A 380 7.76 3.34 -25.63
C ALA A 380 6.33 3.77 -26.03
N ALA A 381 5.97 5.05 -25.88
CA ALA A 381 4.70 5.60 -26.31
C ALA A 381 4.51 5.46 -27.83
N THR A 382 5.54 5.80 -28.64
CA THR A 382 5.53 5.59 -30.07
C THR A 382 5.35 4.12 -30.44
N PHE A 383 6.17 3.24 -29.84
CA PHE A 383 6.06 1.79 -30.07
C PHE A 383 4.68 1.23 -29.67
N PHE A 384 4.12 1.68 -28.55
CA PHE A 384 2.80 1.26 -28.08
C PHE A 384 1.70 1.66 -29.05
N ALA A 385 1.69 2.93 -29.50
CA ALA A 385 0.70 3.41 -30.45
C ALA A 385 0.73 2.61 -31.76
N ASP A 386 1.92 2.35 -32.31
CA ASP A 386 2.10 1.57 -33.52
C ASP A 386 1.69 0.10 -33.34
N ALA A 387 2.17 -0.54 -32.27
CA ALA A 387 1.96 -1.98 -32.05
C ALA A 387 0.52 -2.30 -31.62
N ALA A 388 -0.18 -1.36 -31.00
CA ALA A 388 -1.55 -1.50 -30.52
C ALA A 388 -2.60 -1.00 -31.52
N GLY A 389 -2.23 -0.18 -32.52
CA GLY A 389 -3.15 0.39 -33.51
C GLY A 389 -3.89 -0.66 -34.36
N GLY A 390 -3.30 -1.84 -34.57
CA GLY A 390 -3.98 -2.97 -35.22
C GLY A 390 -4.88 -3.79 -34.28
N LEU A 391 -4.83 -3.55 -32.98
CA LEU A 391 -5.57 -4.30 -31.95
C LEU A 391 -6.74 -3.49 -31.39
N PHE A 392 -6.58 -2.18 -31.25
CA PHE A 392 -7.56 -1.26 -30.70
C PHE A 392 -7.85 -0.11 -31.65
N VAL A 393 -9.07 0.41 -31.61
CA VAL A 393 -9.45 1.62 -32.37
C VAL A 393 -8.69 2.83 -31.83
N ASP A 394 -8.65 2.93 -30.48
CA ASP A 394 -7.86 3.92 -29.74
C ASP A 394 -7.03 3.18 -28.67
N PRO A 395 -5.73 3.02 -28.88
CA PRO A 395 -4.85 2.38 -27.91
C PRO A 395 -4.80 3.08 -26.53
N TRP A 396 -4.88 4.41 -26.52
CA TRP A 396 -4.81 5.17 -25.27
C TRP A 396 -6.07 5.03 -24.45
N GLN A 397 -7.25 5.07 -25.10
CA GLN A 397 -8.51 4.79 -24.45
C GLN A 397 -8.56 3.34 -23.93
N ALA A 398 -8.01 2.39 -24.68
CA ALA A 398 -7.91 1.00 -24.22
C ALA A 398 -7.00 0.87 -22.99
N ARG A 399 -5.89 1.62 -22.93
CA ARG A 399 -5.03 1.70 -21.76
C ARG A 399 -5.78 2.30 -20.55
N ASP A 400 -6.50 3.39 -20.74
CA ASP A 400 -7.31 4.00 -19.69
C ASP A 400 -8.32 3.00 -19.11
N ALA A 401 -9.04 2.29 -19.98
CA ALA A 401 -10.03 1.29 -19.59
C ALA A 401 -9.41 0.04 -18.92
N TYR A 402 -8.17 -0.31 -19.24
CA TYR A 402 -7.48 -1.47 -18.67
C TYR A 402 -7.35 -1.42 -17.14
N GLY A 403 -7.36 -0.24 -16.54
CA GLY A 403 -7.38 -0.06 -15.08
C GLY A 403 -8.49 -0.84 -14.37
N GLN A 404 -9.64 -1.07 -15.05
CA GLN A 404 -10.76 -1.85 -14.50
C GLN A 404 -10.39 -3.31 -14.17
N VAL A 405 -9.38 -3.86 -14.84
CA VAL A 405 -8.99 -5.27 -14.76
C VAL A 405 -7.51 -5.48 -14.48
N ALA A 406 -6.74 -4.41 -14.26
CA ALA A 406 -5.28 -4.48 -14.16
C ALA A 406 -4.77 -5.44 -13.06
N ASP A 407 -5.54 -5.69 -12.02
CA ASP A 407 -5.23 -6.60 -10.93
C ASP A 407 -6.04 -7.91 -10.92
N GLU A 408 -6.84 -8.13 -11.96
CA GLU A 408 -7.58 -9.38 -12.18
C GLU A 408 -6.66 -10.49 -12.76
N PRO A 409 -7.08 -11.78 -12.72
CA PRO A 409 -6.36 -12.88 -13.36
C PRO A 409 -6.15 -12.67 -14.87
N PRO A 410 -5.07 -13.23 -15.48
CA PRO A 410 -4.74 -13.03 -16.90
C PRO A 410 -5.89 -13.35 -17.85
N GLU A 411 -6.67 -14.40 -17.58
CA GLU A 411 -7.79 -14.84 -18.42
C GLU A 411 -8.90 -13.79 -18.47
N ARG A 412 -9.21 -13.15 -17.32
CA ARG A 412 -10.21 -12.08 -17.23
C ARG A 412 -9.73 -10.81 -17.92
N ARG A 413 -8.44 -10.46 -17.75
CA ARG A 413 -7.82 -9.32 -18.45
C ARG A 413 -7.81 -9.53 -19.96
N GLN A 414 -7.44 -10.72 -20.44
CA GLN A 414 -7.49 -11.05 -21.86
C GLN A 414 -8.92 -11.01 -22.42
N ARG A 415 -9.92 -11.50 -21.66
CA ARG A 415 -11.33 -11.41 -22.06
C ARG A 415 -11.76 -9.96 -22.23
N PHE A 416 -11.50 -9.12 -21.23
CA PHE A 416 -11.81 -7.69 -21.26
C PHE A 416 -11.16 -6.98 -22.46
N LEU A 417 -9.87 -7.25 -22.73
CA LEU A 417 -9.17 -6.68 -23.88
C LEU A 417 -9.76 -7.13 -25.22
N ARG A 418 -10.27 -8.37 -25.32
CA ARG A 418 -10.98 -8.85 -26.52
C ARG A 418 -12.31 -8.11 -26.74
N GLU A 419 -13.02 -7.78 -25.67
CA GLU A 419 -14.28 -7.04 -25.72
C GLU A 419 -14.06 -5.59 -26.18
N LEU A 420 -12.99 -4.96 -25.72
CA LEU A 420 -12.58 -3.61 -26.14
C LEU A 420 -11.97 -3.54 -27.53
N GLY A 421 -11.40 -4.65 -28.00
CA GLY A 421 -10.56 -4.68 -29.19
C GLY A 421 -11.33 -4.73 -30.51
N GLN A 422 -10.58 -4.51 -31.59
CA GLN A 422 -11.04 -4.72 -32.95
C GLN A 422 -11.42 -6.19 -33.21
N PRO A 423 -12.15 -6.50 -34.30
CA PRO A 423 -12.54 -7.88 -34.65
C PRO A 423 -11.38 -8.88 -34.72
N VAL A 424 -10.14 -8.42 -34.99
CA VAL A 424 -8.93 -9.26 -34.99
C VAL A 424 -8.67 -9.90 -33.62
N LEU A 425 -8.92 -9.19 -32.52
CA LEU A 425 -8.78 -9.73 -31.16
C LEU A 425 -9.85 -10.78 -30.84
N ARG A 426 -11.03 -10.67 -31.43
CA ARG A 426 -12.13 -11.61 -31.24
C ARG A 426 -11.94 -12.89 -32.04
N ARG A 427 -11.39 -12.80 -33.26
CA ARG A 427 -11.17 -13.93 -34.17
C ARG A 427 -9.95 -14.76 -33.80
N ASN A 428 -8.86 -14.12 -33.36
CA ASN A 428 -7.58 -14.77 -33.07
C ASN A 428 -7.31 -14.79 -31.57
N GLN A 429 -8.00 -15.70 -30.85
CA GLN A 429 -8.09 -15.71 -29.38
C GLN A 429 -6.77 -15.99 -28.64
N GLY A 430 -5.74 -16.54 -29.32
CA GLY A 430 -4.45 -16.88 -28.70
C GLY A 430 -3.45 -15.72 -28.78
N ALA A 431 -2.73 -15.63 -29.86
CA ALA A 431 -1.57 -14.73 -30.03
C ALA A 431 -1.91 -13.24 -29.94
N SER A 432 -3.03 -12.80 -30.51
CA SER A 432 -3.43 -11.38 -30.49
C SER A 432 -3.85 -10.93 -29.09
N SER A 433 -4.59 -11.77 -28.35
CA SER A 433 -4.97 -11.48 -26.98
C SER A 433 -3.77 -11.42 -26.03
N GLN A 434 -2.82 -12.34 -26.22
CA GLN A 434 -1.55 -12.33 -25.47
C GLN A 434 -0.73 -11.08 -25.78
N ARG A 435 -0.62 -10.71 -27.07
CA ARG A 435 0.06 -9.49 -27.48
C ARG A 435 -0.57 -8.24 -26.87
N ALA A 436 -1.90 -8.14 -26.86
CA ALA A 436 -2.63 -7.04 -26.23
C ALA A 436 -2.33 -6.95 -24.73
N LEU A 437 -2.33 -8.08 -24.02
CA LEU A 437 -2.01 -8.13 -22.60
C LEU A 437 -0.58 -7.68 -22.31
N LEU A 438 0.40 -8.17 -23.09
CA LEU A 438 1.80 -7.76 -22.93
C LEU A 438 2.00 -6.25 -23.16
N LEU A 439 1.31 -5.66 -24.13
CA LEU A 439 1.32 -4.21 -24.37
C LEU A 439 0.79 -3.43 -23.18
N MET A 440 -0.32 -3.87 -22.57
CA MET A 440 -0.88 -3.21 -21.38
C MET A 440 0.02 -3.37 -20.15
N GLU A 441 0.63 -4.54 -19.94
CA GLU A 441 1.59 -4.74 -18.84
C GLU A 441 2.89 -3.94 -19.02
N MET A 442 3.34 -3.75 -20.26
CA MET A 442 4.44 -2.83 -20.56
C MET A 442 4.08 -1.40 -20.15
N GLN A 443 2.88 -0.90 -20.52
CA GLN A 443 2.40 0.41 -20.12
C GLN A 443 2.28 0.53 -18.59
N ARG A 444 1.75 -0.50 -17.93
CA ARG A 444 1.68 -0.53 -16.45
C ARG A 444 3.05 -0.38 -15.79
N SER A 445 4.06 -1.05 -16.31
CA SER A 445 5.44 -0.93 -15.79
C SER A 445 6.03 0.47 -16.03
N LEU A 446 5.75 1.09 -17.19
CA LEU A 446 6.15 2.46 -17.52
C LEU A 446 5.47 3.50 -16.61
N LEU A 447 4.21 3.30 -16.24
CA LEU A 447 3.52 4.18 -15.30
C LEU A 447 4.11 4.07 -13.88
N LEU A 448 4.42 2.86 -13.40
CA LEU A 448 4.97 2.60 -12.07
C LEU A 448 6.44 3.03 -11.88
N MET A 449 7.21 3.21 -12.96
CA MET A 449 8.59 3.68 -12.84
C MET A 449 8.71 5.14 -12.36
N TYR A 450 7.60 5.87 -12.31
CA TYR A 450 7.54 7.26 -11.86
C TYR A 450 7.11 7.44 -10.40
N ALA A 451 7.04 6.37 -9.61
CA ALA A 451 6.74 6.48 -8.19
C ALA A 451 7.68 7.51 -7.51
N SER A 452 7.11 8.47 -6.80
CA SER A 452 7.84 9.66 -6.26
C SER A 452 9.00 9.28 -5.35
N CYS A 453 8.87 8.17 -4.62
CA CYS A 453 9.90 7.65 -3.71
C CYS A 453 11.26 7.41 -4.39
N ALA A 454 11.28 7.14 -5.70
CA ALA A 454 12.53 6.90 -6.44
C ALA A 454 13.51 8.09 -6.40
N TRP A 455 13.00 9.31 -6.18
CA TRP A 455 13.79 10.55 -6.06
C TRP A 455 13.86 11.11 -4.64
N PHE A 456 13.04 10.57 -3.74
CA PHE A 456 12.86 11.18 -2.42
C PHE A 456 14.12 11.05 -1.54
N PHE A 457 14.77 9.89 -1.59
CA PHE A 457 15.98 9.58 -0.84
C PHE A 457 17.24 10.13 -1.52
N ASP A 458 18.42 9.83 -0.94
CA ASP A 458 19.63 10.61 -1.20
C ASP A 458 20.61 9.96 -2.18
N ASP A 459 20.28 8.79 -2.78
CA ASP A 459 21.23 8.09 -3.65
C ASP A 459 20.55 7.30 -4.77
N ILE A 460 21.10 7.39 -5.99
CA ILE A 460 20.67 6.60 -7.16
C ILE A 460 20.86 5.10 -6.99
N ALA A 461 21.79 4.69 -6.15
CA ALA A 461 22.04 3.28 -5.84
C ALA A 461 21.18 2.75 -4.67
N GLY A 462 20.30 3.61 -4.10
CA GLY A 462 19.38 3.26 -3.02
C GLY A 462 18.26 2.33 -3.46
N PRO A 463 17.62 1.66 -2.49
CA PRO A 463 16.55 0.68 -2.77
C PRO A 463 15.34 1.31 -3.46
N GLU A 464 15.01 2.58 -3.19
CA GLU A 464 13.86 3.27 -3.77
C GLU A 464 14.09 3.62 -5.25
N ALA A 465 15.28 4.11 -5.61
CA ALA A 465 15.65 4.34 -7.02
C ALA A 465 15.68 3.02 -7.81
N ALA A 466 16.10 1.92 -7.16
CA ALA A 466 16.08 0.58 -7.75
C ALA A 466 14.65 0.12 -8.13
N ILE A 467 13.60 0.56 -7.42
CA ILE A 467 12.19 0.28 -7.78
C ILE A 467 11.89 0.81 -9.18
N ALA A 468 12.20 2.09 -9.45
CA ALA A 468 11.98 2.70 -10.76
C ALA A 468 12.80 1.99 -11.85
N LEU A 469 14.07 1.69 -11.58
CA LEU A 469 14.96 1.02 -12.52
C LEU A 469 14.51 -0.42 -12.83
N ARG A 470 13.98 -1.18 -11.85
CA ARG A 470 13.37 -2.50 -12.09
C ARG A 470 12.15 -2.42 -12.99
N ARG A 471 11.27 -1.43 -12.78
CA ARG A 471 10.09 -1.22 -13.63
C ARG A 471 10.49 -0.85 -15.07
N ALA A 472 11.51 0.00 -15.24
CA ALA A 472 12.06 0.33 -16.55
C ALA A 472 12.66 -0.91 -17.24
N ALA A 473 13.44 -1.73 -16.52
CA ALA A 473 13.99 -2.98 -17.03
C ALA A 473 12.90 -3.97 -17.49
N HIS A 474 11.86 -4.13 -16.66
CA HIS A 474 10.73 -5.01 -16.98
C HIS A 474 9.93 -4.51 -18.19
N ALA A 475 9.69 -3.21 -18.32
CA ALA A 475 9.05 -2.63 -19.50
C ALA A 475 9.88 -2.92 -20.78
N MET A 476 11.21 -2.80 -20.69
CA MET A 476 12.10 -3.15 -21.83
C MET A 476 12.07 -4.64 -22.17
N ASP A 477 11.91 -5.53 -21.18
CA ASP A 477 11.79 -6.96 -21.42
C ASP A 477 10.49 -7.30 -22.14
N LEU A 478 9.37 -6.75 -21.69
CA LEU A 478 8.08 -6.89 -22.35
C LEU A 478 8.12 -6.34 -23.79
N TRP A 479 8.81 -5.20 -23.99
CA TRP A 479 9.01 -4.63 -25.32
C TRP A 479 9.78 -5.59 -26.25
N ARG A 480 10.83 -6.28 -25.75
CA ARG A 480 11.56 -7.31 -26.52
C ARG A 480 10.67 -8.51 -26.84
N THR A 481 9.90 -8.99 -25.86
CA THR A 481 8.93 -10.08 -26.08
C THR A 481 7.91 -9.73 -27.16
N LEU A 482 7.53 -8.47 -27.28
CA LEU A 482 6.65 -7.93 -28.32
C LEU A 482 7.34 -7.80 -29.69
N GLY A 483 8.64 -8.16 -29.82
CA GLY A 483 9.43 -8.09 -31.05
C GLY A 483 10.06 -6.72 -31.34
N GLY A 484 9.96 -5.78 -30.40
CA GLY A 484 10.54 -4.45 -30.55
C GLY A 484 11.98 -4.34 -30.02
N LYS A 485 12.60 -3.19 -30.27
CA LYS A 485 13.97 -2.87 -29.83
C LYS A 485 13.95 -1.69 -28.86
N PRO A 486 13.93 -1.93 -27.53
CA PRO A 486 13.95 -0.85 -26.56
C PRO A 486 15.24 -0.03 -26.63
N PRO A 487 15.21 1.27 -26.26
CA PRO A 487 16.34 2.19 -26.37
C PRO A 487 17.36 2.00 -25.24
N GLU A 488 17.71 0.77 -24.89
CA GLU A 488 18.53 0.47 -23.70
C GLU A 488 19.90 1.11 -23.72
N LYS A 489 20.55 1.19 -24.90
CA LYS A 489 21.88 1.80 -25.02
C LYS A 489 21.87 3.30 -24.70
N SER A 490 20.93 4.06 -25.25
CA SER A 490 20.79 5.49 -24.96
C SER A 490 20.27 5.72 -23.54
N PHE A 491 19.34 4.91 -23.04
CA PHE A 491 18.88 4.94 -21.67
C PHE A 491 20.03 4.79 -20.66
N THR A 492 20.88 3.77 -20.87
CA THR A 492 22.04 3.50 -20.00
C THR A 492 23.09 4.60 -20.10
N ALA A 493 23.29 5.21 -21.29
CA ALA A 493 24.20 6.33 -21.47
C ALA A 493 23.75 7.56 -20.65
N ILE A 494 22.47 7.88 -20.64
CA ILE A 494 21.92 8.98 -19.81
C ILE A 494 22.08 8.66 -18.33
N LEU A 495 21.79 7.42 -17.91
CA LEU A 495 21.94 6.98 -16.51
C LEU A 495 23.39 7.02 -16.03
N ALA A 496 24.39 6.87 -16.91
CA ALA A 496 25.80 6.96 -16.54
C ALA A 496 26.20 8.35 -15.99
N GLU A 497 25.41 9.38 -16.28
CA GLU A 497 25.60 10.73 -15.74
C GLU A 497 25.13 10.84 -14.27
N ALA A 498 24.25 9.95 -13.82
CA ALA A 498 23.74 9.91 -12.45
C ALA A 498 24.76 9.25 -11.52
N ARG A 499 25.59 10.03 -10.84
CA ARG A 499 26.62 9.52 -9.93
C ARG A 499 26.04 9.21 -8.56
N SER A 500 26.38 8.04 -8.01
CA SER A 500 26.09 7.70 -6.62
C SER A 500 26.93 8.53 -5.65
N ASN A 501 26.37 8.91 -4.52
CA ASN A 501 27.09 9.53 -3.40
C ASN A 501 28.07 8.55 -2.73
N GLN A 502 27.98 7.27 -3.05
CA GLN A 502 28.89 6.23 -2.64
C GLN A 502 29.74 5.79 -3.86
N PRO A 503 30.98 6.27 -4.02
CA PRO A 503 31.78 6.03 -5.23
C PRO A 503 31.92 4.55 -5.62
N LYS A 504 31.93 3.65 -4.62
CA LYS A 504 32.01 2.18 -4.83
C LYS A 504 30.77 1.61 -5.53
N LEU A 505 29.64 2.30 -5.48
CA LEU A 505 28.41 1.88 -6.11
C LEU A 505 28.27 2.38 -7.55
N GLY A 506 29.18 3.25 -7.99
CA GLY A 506 29.29 3.71 -9.37
C GLY A 506 28.21 4.73 -9.76
N THR A 507 27.56 4.48 -10.86
CA THR A 507 26.59 5.36 -11.50
C THR A 507 25.19 4.74 -11.55
N GLY A 508 24.21 5.48 -12.07
CA GLY A 508 22.88 4.96 -12.36
C GLY A 508 22.89 3.81 -13.39
N ALA A 509 23.87 3.79 -14.31
CA ALA A 509 24.06 2.65 -15.21
C ALA A 509 24.45 1.38 -14.45
N ASP A 510 25.31 1.50 -13.45
CA ASP A 510 25.69 0.38 -12.58
C ASP A 510 24.51 -0.05 -11.71
N ALA A 511 23.74 0.89 -11.18
CA ALA A 511 22.50 0.61 -10.44
C ALA A 511 21.49 -0.14 -11.31
N PHE A 512 21.29 0.29 -12.56
CA PHE A 512 20.43 -0.41 -13.51
C PHE A 512 20.92 -1.82 -13.85
N ALA A 513 22.23 -2.00 -14.04
CA ALA A 513 22.82 -3.32 -14.27
C ALA A 513 22.60 -4.28 -13.08
N ARG A 514 22.61 -3.75 -11.84
CA ARG A 514 22.30 -4.55 -10.65
C ARG A 514 20.84 -5.03 -10.61
N THR A 515 19.90 -4.20 -11.02
CA THR A 515 18.47 -4.59 -11.00
C THR A 515 18.14 -5.74 -11.96
N ARG A 516 19.01 -6.00 -12.96
CA ARG A 516 18.86 -7.15 -13.84
C ARG A 516 19.07 -8.49 -13.15
N LYS A 517 19.79 -8.50 -12.03
CA LYS A 517 19.99 -9.71 -11.21
C LYS A 517 18.70 -10.12 -10.48
N ASP A 518 17.76 -9.20 -10.34
CA ASP A 518 16.47 -9.44 -9.68
C ASP A 518 15.47 -10.19 -10.59
N ARG A 519 15.85 -10.46 -11.83
CA ARG A 519 15.04 -11.27 -12.76
C ARG A 519 14.97 -12.70 -12.27
N VAL A 520 13.77 -13.18 -12.06
CA VAL A 520 13.51 -14.60 -11.80
C VAL A 520 13.05 -15.22 -13.11
N SER A 521 13.76 -16.23 -13.56
CA SER A 521 13.42 -16.97 -14.77
C SER A 521 12.45 -18.12 -14.48
N PRO A 522 11.70 -18.62 -15.46
CA PRO A 522 10.91 -19.84 -15.33
C PRO A 522 11.73 -21.04 -14.80
N ALA A 523 13.00 -21.14 -15.19
CA ALA A 523 13.90 -22.19 -14.73
C ALA A 523 14.18 -22.10 -13.21
N GLN A 524 14.39 -20.91 -12.67
CA GLN A 524 14.54 -20.71 -11.21
C GLN A 524 13.25 -21.06 -10.46
N ALA A 525 12.09 -20.72 -11.01
CA ALA A 525 10.79 -21.11 -10.44
C ALA A 525 10.61 -22.64 -10.38
N VAL A 526 11.00 -23.36 -11.45
CA VAL A 526 11.00 -24.83 -11.47
C VAL A 526 11.97 -25.41 -10.45
N ALA A 527 13.20 -24.89 -10.36
CA ALA A 527 14.19 -25.36 -9.40
C ALA A 527 13.68 -25.19 -7.95
N ARG A 528 13.09 -24.04 -7.62
CA ARG A 528 12.48 -23.78 -6.31
C ARG A 528 11.37 -24.78 -5.98
N GLN A 529 10.47 -25.05 -6.93
CA GLN A 529 9.40 -26.03 -6.75
C GLN A 529 9.92 -27.46 -6.60
N ALA A 530 10.90 -27.84 -7.43
CA ALA A 530 11.53 -29.16 -7.36
C ALA A 530 12.22 -29.39 -5.99
N PHE A 531 12.95 -28.39 -5.50
CA PHE A 531 13.56 -28.44 -4.16
C PHE A 531 12.53 -28.53 -3.04
N SER A 532 11.42 -27.80 -3.16
CA SER A 532 10.30 -27.92 -2.22
C SER A 532 9.69 -29.32 -2.23
N CYS A 533 9.54 -29.94 -3.40
CA CYS A 533 9.04 -31.33 -3.52
C CYS A 533 10.01 -32.33 -2.90
N LEU A 534 11.31 -32.18 -3.12
CA LEU A 534 12.34 -33.04 -2.51
C LEU A 534 12.39 -32.89 -0.99
N ALA A 535 12.22 -31.66 -0.47
CA ALA A 535 12.25 -31.38 0.96
C ALA A 535 10.98 -31.84 1.72
N SER A 536 9.83 -31.90 1.07
CA SER A 536 8.54 -31.97 1.79
C SER A 536 7.59 -33.10 1.39
N SER A 537 7.89 -33.90 0.38
CA SER A 537 6.92 -34.85 -0.21
C SER A 537 5.58 -34.20 -0.60
N SER A 538 5.58 -32.87 -0.85
CA SER A 538 4.40 -32.09 -1.23
C SER A 538 3.95 -32.45 -2.66
N SER A 539 2.70 -32.10 -2.99
CA SER A 539 2.17 -32.21 -4.35
C SER A 539 3.03 -31.39 -5.31
N GLY A 540 3.22 -31.88 -6.55
CA GLY A 540 4.01 -31.20 -7.59
C GLY A 540 3.44 -29.87 -8.08
N GLN A 541 2.53 -29.23 -7.33
CA GLN A 541 1.93 -27.94 -7.65
C GLN A 541 2.34 -26.90 -6.62
N GLY A 542 2.83 -25.76 -7.09
CA GLY A 542 3.21 -24.62 -6.25
C GLY A 542 3.01 -23.31 -6.98
N ALA A 543 2.59 -22.34 -6.20
CA ALA A 543 2.50 -20.96 -6.61
C ALA A 543 3.75 -20.22 -6.08
N LEU A 544 4.67 -19.85 -6.96
CA LEU A 544 5.97 -19.34 -6.57
C LEU A 544 6.35 -18.11 -7.38
N SER A 545 6.60 -17.01 -6.68
CA SER A 545 7.34 -15.85 -7.24
C SER A 545 6.83 -15.41 -8.63
N GLY A 546 5.52 -15.12 -8.74
CA GLY A 546 4.91 -14.69 -10.01
C GLY A 546 4.64 -15.80 -11.02
N TYR A 547 4.93 -17.06 -10.68
CA TYR A 547 4.72 -18.22 -11.50
C TYR A 547 3.81 -19.24 -10.83
N ASP A 548 2.94 -19.87 -11.59
CA ASP A 548 2.30 -21.12 -11.25
C ASP A 548 3.10 -22.25 -11.87
N VAL A 549 3.68 -23.11 -11.02
CA VAL A 549 4.53 -24.21 -11.45
C VAL A 549 3.82 -25.52 -11.17
N ARG A 550 3.62 -26.30 -12.21
CA ARG A 550 3.14 -27.69 -12.12
C ARG A 550 4.25 -28.63 -12.56
N ILE A 551 4.63 -29.54 -11.70
CA ILE A 551 5.61 -30.57 -11.96
C ILE A 551 4.86 -31.91 -12.06
N ASP A 552 4.93 -32.58 -13.21
CA ASP A 552 4.48 -33.95 -13.37
C ASP A 552 5.58 -34.89 -12.90
N CYS A 553 5.37 -35.46 -11.70
CA CYS A 553 6.30 -36.40 -11.12
C CYS A 553 5.75 -37.81 -11.22
N PRO A 554 6.43 -38.75 -11.88
CA PRO A 554 6.04 -40.15 -11.83
C PRO A 554 6.09 -40.66 -10.39
N ALA A 555 5.09 -41.46 -10.00
CA ALA A 555 5.01 -42.07 -8.70
C ALA A 555 6.12 -43.13 -8.53
N GLY A 556 7.20 -42.81 -7.81
CA GLY A 556 8.33 -43.71 -7.54
C GLY A 556 8.67 -43.74 -6.06
N LYS A 557 9.19 -44.88 -5.60
CA LYS A 557 9.51 -45.14 -4.17
C LYS A 557 10.69 -44.35 -3.61
N ASP A 558 11.49 -43.70 -4.46
CA ASP A 558 12.76 -43.07 -4.06
C ASP A 558 12.76 -41.53 -4.23
N ARG A 559 11.63 -40.89 -3.83
CA ARG A 559 11.45 -39.44 -3.93
C ARG A 559 12.34 -38.60 -3.02
N ARG A 560 13.14 -39.21 -2.14
CA ARG A 560 13.91 -38.46 -1.14
C ARG A 560 15.24 -37.92 -1.65
N SER A 561 15.79 -38.46 -2.72
CA SER A 561 17.12 -38.09 -3.23
C SER A 561 17.12 -37.53 -4.67
N SER A 562 16.13 -37.85 -5.51
CA SER A 562 16.08 -37.35 -6.88
C SER A 562 14.66 -37.19 -7.42
N LEU A 563 14.49 -36.22 -8.31
CA LEU A 563 13.25 -35.90 -9.00
C LEU A 563 13.58 -35.52 -10.45
N ALA A 564 12.89 -36.12 -11.43
CA ALA A 564 13.04 -35.76 -12.83
C ALA A 564 11.67 -35.77 -13.53
N GLY A 565 11.45 -34.85 -14.47
CA GLY A 565 10.16 -34.75 -15.16
C GLY A 565 10.04 -33.54 -16.05
N GLN A 566 8.80 -33.25 -16.45
CA GLN A 566 8.40 -32.04 -17.13
C GLN A 566 7.75 -31.08 -16.14
N ALA A 567 8.03 -29.80 -16.29
CA ALA A 567 7.41 -28.74 -15.53
C ALA A 567 6.66 -27.80 -16.47
N LEU A 568 5.38 -27.55 -16.16
CA LEU A 568 4.58 -26.52 -16.81
C LEU A 568 4.64 -25.26 -15.95
N VAL A 569 5.17 -24.18 -16.50
CA VAL A 569 5.34 -22.90 -15.81
C VAL A 569 4.46 -21.85 -16.47
N THR A 570 3.52 -21.29 -15.72
CA THR A 570 2.65 -20.20 -16.18
C THR A 570 3.01 -18.92 -15.47
N THR A 571 3.35 -17.88 -16.22
CA THR A 571 3.58 -16.53 -15.67
C THR A 571 2.24 -15.94 -15.24
N ARG A 572 2.02 -15.71 -13.93
CA ARG A 572 0.75 -15.23 -13.41
C ARG A 572 0.32 -13.89 -13.98
N ARG A 573 1.28 -13.04 -14.26
CA ARG A 573 1.01 -11.69 -14.74
C ARG A 573 0.61 -11.64 -16.20
N THR A 574 1.26 -12.45 -17.05
CA THR A 574 1.05 -12.43 -18.49
C THR A 574 0.30 -13.66 -19.03
N GLY A 575 0.17 -14.71 -18.22
CA GLY A 575 -0.46 -15.97 -18.66
C GLY A 575 0.39 -16.77 -19.67
N GLU A 576 1.65 -16.38 -19.90
CA GLU A 576 2.57 -17.14 -20.75
C GLU A 576 2.92 -18.47 -20.11
N THR A 577 2.85 -19.54 -20.90
CA THR A 577 3.13 -20.89 -20.44
C THR A 577 4.37 -21.43 -21.14
N THR A 578 5.27 -22.04 -20.37
CA THR A 578 6.50 -22.67 -20.85
C THR A 578 6.61 -24.08 -20.27
N GLU A 579 6.95 -25.07 -21.10
CA GLU A 579 7.28 -26.41 -20.67
C GLU A 579 8.80 -26.56 -20.55
N LEU A 580 9.26 -27.09 -19.40
CA LEU A 580 10.69 -27.27 -19.11
C LEU A 580 10.96 -28.68 -18.59
N ALA A 581 11.89 -29.39 -19.23
CA ALA A 581 12.43 -30.62 -18.69
C ALA A 581 13.44 -30.32 -17.60
N PHE A 582 13.38 -31.04 -16.45
CA PHE A 582 14.26 -30.83 -15.33
C PHE A 582 14.69 -32.12 -14.66
N THR A 583 15.85 -32.08 -14.00
CA THR A 583 16.30 -33.07 -13.03
C THR A 583 16.77 -32.36 -11.78
N ALA A 584 16.29 -32.81 -10.61
CA ALA A 584 16.66 -32.25 -9.32
C ALA A 584 17.16 -33.36 -8.39
N THR A 585 18.19 -33.09 -7.61
CA THR A 585 18.79 -34.02 -6.64
C THR A 585 19.03 -33.35 -5.30
N HIS A 586 18.98 -34.15 -4.25
CA HIS A 586 19.31 -33.75 -2.86
C HIS A 586 20.31 -34.73 -2.25
N ASP A 587 21.40 -34.24 -1.69
CA ASP A 587 22.51 -35.05 -1.17
C ASP A 587 22.30 -35.55 0.28
N GLY A 588 21.14 -35.32 0.87
CA GLY A 588 20.81 -35.69 2.25
C GLY A 588 21.40 -34.77 3.34
N LYS A 589 22.25 -33.81 2.97
CA LYS A 589 22.92 -32.92 3.96
C LYS A 589 22.49 -31.44 3.87
N ALA A 590 22.41 -30.87 2.77
CA ALA A 590 21.91 -29.49 2.50
C ALA A 590 22.11 -29.08 1.03
N GLY A 591 22.68 -29.97 0.21
CA GLY A 591 22.95 -29.71 -1.20
C GLY A 591 21.73 -30.06 -2.05
N PHE A 592 21.11 -29.05 -2.65
CA PHE A 592 20.12 -29.20 -3.69
C PHE A 592 20.72 -28.77 -5.02
N GLU A 593 20.53 -29.57 -6.05
CA GLU A 593 20.94 -29.27 -7.41
C GLU A 593 19.76 -29.51 -8.36
N CYS A 594 19.49 -28.57 -9.26
CA CYS A 594 18.52 -28.72 -10.32
C CYS A 594 19.17 -28.39 -11.67
N ARG A 595 18.94 -29.23 -12.67
CA ARG A 595 19.41 -29.03 -14.06
C ARG A 595 18.20 -28.82 -14.97
N ILE A 596 18.20 -27.72 -15.72
CA ILE A 596 17.13 -27.31 -16.62
C ILE A 596 17.76 -26.72 -17.89
N GLY A 597 17.50 -27.32 -19.04
CA GLY A 597 18.01 -26.78 -20.32
C GLY A 597 19.52 -26.56 -20.37
N GLY A 598 20.31 -27.46 -19.73
CA GLY A 598 21.76 -27.36 -19.62
C GLY A 598 22.28 -26.41 -18.53
N LYS A 599 21.42 -25.64 -17.85
CA LYS A 599 21.77 -24.81 -16.67
C LYS A 599 21.74 -25.64 -15.40
N ARG A 600 22.72 -25.43 -14.54
CA ARG A 600 22.79 -25.97 -13.18
C ARG A 600 22.37 -24.89 -12.22
N LEU A 601 21.39 -25.16 -11.36
CA LEU A 601 20.89 -24.27 -10.32
C LEU A 601 21.05 -24.95 -8.96
N GLN A 602 21.51 -24.20 -7.96
CA GLN A 602 21.68 -24.64 -6.59
C GLN A 602 20.81 -23.83 -5.64
N LEU A 603 20.79 -24.20 -4.37
CA LEU A 603 19.98 -23.50 -3.36
C LEU A 603 20.36 -22.01 -3.23
N ASP A 604 21.65 -21.70 -3.36
CA ASP A 604 22.19 -20.34 -3.29
C ASP A 604 21.83 -19.47 -4.54
N ASP A 605 21.34 -20.10 -5.61
CA ASP A 605 20.79 -19.41 -6.78
C ASP A 605 19.30 -19.01 -6.59
N LEU A 606 18.69 -19.43 -5.47
CA LEU A 606 17.36 -19.06 -5.05
C LEU A 606 17.43 -17.95 -4.01
N ASP A 607 16.28 -17.33 -3.73
CA ASP A 607 16.20 -16.34 -2.65
C ASP A 607 16.37 -16.96 -1.26
N ASP A 608 16.83 -16.14 -0.29
CA ASP A 608 17.10 -16.54 1.10
C ASP A 608 15.87 -17.13 1.80
N GLU A 609 14.66 -16.73 1.42
CA GLU A 609 13.41 -17.18 2.06
C GLU A 609 13.13 -18.65 1.69
N ALA A 610 13.35 -19.02 0.43
CA ALA A 610 13.27 -20.41 0.00
C ALA A 610 14.31 -21.30 0.66
N ALA A 611 15.55 -20.80 0.80
CA ALA A 611 16.63 -21.50 1.48
C ALA A 611 16.33 -21.70 2.97
N GLN A 612 15.82 -20.68 3.67
CA GLN A 612 15.41 -20.76 5.06
C GLN A 612 14.18 -21.66 5.27
N ALA A 613 13.14 -21.54 4.40
CA ALA A 613 11.95 -22.40 4.46
C ALA A 613 12.31 -23.90 4.33
N LEU A 614 13.33 -24.21 3.50
CA LEU A 614 13.83 -25.58 3.37
C LEU A 614 14.63 -26.04 4.61
N ARG A 615 15.38 -25.17 5.25
CA ARG A 615 16.15 -25.44 6.48
C ARG A 615 15.25 -25.57 7.72
N PHE A 616 14.21 -24.72 7.83
CA PHE A 616 13.22 -24.78 8.91
C PHE A 616 12.01 -25.67 8.61
N GLY A 617 12.04 -26.40 7.51
CA GLY A 617 10.90 -27.03 6.84
C GLY A 617 9.98 -27.95 7.69
N ALA A 618 10.44 -28.52 8.80
CA ALA A 618 9.58 -29.33 9.68
C ALA A 618 8.71 -28.45 10.60
N LEU A 619 9.29 -27.43 11.25
CA LEU A 619 8.59 -26.56 12.19
C LEU A 619 7.60 -25.63 11.49
N VAL A 620 8.00 -25.05 10.36
CA VAL A 620 7.12 -24.19 9.54
C VAL A 620 5.92 -24.97 8.96
N ARG A 621 6.14 -26.23 8.55
CA ARG A 621 5.04 -27.12 8.08
C ARG A 621 4.06 -27.46 9.19
N MET A 622 4.56 -27.73 10.39
CA MET A 622 3.68 -28.00 11.54
C MET A 622 2.87 -26.75 11.91
N ALA A 623 3.47 -25.55 11.85
CA ALA A 623 2.76 -24.30 12.07
C ALA A 623 1.75 -23.99 10.95
N ALA A 624 2.06 -24.30 9.69
CA ALA A 624 1.14 -24.12 8.56
C ALA A 624 -0.05 -25.11 8.61
N GLY A 625 0.15 -26.33 9.15
CA GLY A 625 -0.91 -27.32 9.39
C GLY A 625 -1.65 -27.16 10.72
N ALA A 626 -1.29 -26.20 11.56
CA ALA A 626 -1.84 -26.02 12.90
C ALA A 626 -3.24 -25.37 12.95
N GLU A 627 -3.92 -25.29 11.83
CA GLU A 627 -5.33 -24.87 11.76
C GLU A 627 -6.28 -25.89 12.40
N GLU A 628 -5.87 -27.15 12.53
CA GLU A 628 -6.62 -28.23 13.16
C GLU A 628 -6.06 -28.57 14.54
N ALA A 629 -6.92 -29.00 15.42
CA ALA A 629 -6.55 -29.39 16.79
C ALA A 629 -5.42 -30.44 16.84
N ALA A 630 -5.35 -31.33 15.85
CA ALA A 630 -4.28 -32.34 15.73
C ALA A 630 -2.92 -31.69 15.41
N GLY A 631 -2.88 -30.74 14.49
CA GLY A 631 -1.67 -29.97 14.14
C GLY A 631 -1.16 -29.12 15.32
N CYS A 632 -2.08 -28.46 16.03
CA CYS A 632 -1.77 -27.71 17.24
C CYS A 632 -1.19 -28.58 18.36
N ARG A 633 -1.75 -29.77 18.59
CA ARG A 633 -1.21 -30.75 19.57
C ARG A 633 0.18 -31.25 19.16
N ALA A 634 0.40 -31.53 17.88
CA ALA A 634 1.70 -31.93 17.36
C ALA A 634 2.77 -30.84 17.54
N LEU A 635 2.42 -29.57 17.26
CA LEU A 635 3.31 -28.43 17.46
C LEU A 635 3.68 -28.24 18.94
N LEU A 636 2.71 -28.35 19.86
CA LEU A 636 2.96 -28.33 21.31
C LEU A 636 3.88 -29.46 21.77
N ALA A 637 3.69 -30.68 21.23
CA ALA A 637 4.51 -31.84 21.55
C ALA A 637 5.99 -31.65 21.09
N VAL A 638 6.22 -30.96 19.97
CA VAL A 638 7.58 -30.59 19.51
C VAL A 638 8.14 -29.48 20.38
N ALA A 639 7.36 -28.44 20.65
CA ALA A 639 7.78 -27.30 21.48
C ALA A 639 8.22 -27.77 22.91
N SER A 640 7.50 -28.74 23.49
CA SER A 640 7.81 -29.28 24.82
C SER A 640 9.05 -30.19 24.85
N LYS A 641 9.53 -30.69 23.70
CA LYS A 641 10.73 -31.54 23.57
C LYS A 641 12.00 -30.78 23.19
N LEU A 642 11.87 -29.54 22.73
CA LEU A 642 13.02 -28.66 22.47
C LEU A 642 13.61 -28.24 23.81
N GLY A 643 14.72 -28.89 24.19
CA GLY A 643 15.52 -28.50 25.33
C GLY A 643 16.11 -27.10 25.23
N ALA A 644 17.11 -26.72 25.98
CA ALA A 644 17.64 -25.35 26.01
C ALA A 644 17.91 -24.78 24.60
N CYS A 645 16.99 -23.98 24.13
CA CYS A 645 17.09 -23.20 22.90
C CYS A 645 17.78 -21.87 23.17
N THR A 646 18.47 -21.31 22.19
CA THR A 646 18.96 -19.92 22.25
C THR A 646 17.75 -18.96 22.37
N ALA A 647 17.96 -17.76 22.93
CA ALA A 647 16.89 -16.77 23.08
C ALA A 647 16.19 -16.43 21.75
N GLY A 648 16.94 -16.43 20.62
CA GLY A 648 16.39 -16.21 19.29
C GLY A 648 15.52 -17.36 18.78
N GLU A 649 15.90 -18.62 19.05
CA GLU A 649 15.11 -19.81 18.69
C GLU A 649 13.83 -19.89 19.54
N GLN A 650 13.92 -19.52 20.82
CA GLN A 650 12.74 -19.47 21.71
C GLN A 650 11.74 -18.39 21.28
N ALA A 651 12.21 -17.21 20.88
CA ALA A 651 11.38 -16.16 20.35
C ALA A 651 10.69 -16.59 19.02
N ALA A 652 11.43 -17.25 18.13
CA ALA A 652 10.89 -17.78 16.88
C ALA A 652 9.82 -18.86 17.13
N LEU A 653 10.06 -19.77 18.08
CA LEU A 653 9.09 -20.80 18.46
C LEU A 653 7.82 -20.20 19.08
N SER A 654 7.97 -19.23 19.97
CA SER A 654 6.85 -18.52 20.60
C SER A 654 6.00 -17.78 19.56
N GLY A 655 6.62 -17.15 18.55
CA GLY A 655 5.94 -16.54 17.41
C GLY A 655 5.17 -17.59 16.58
N LEU A 656 5.74 -18.76 16.33
CA LEU A 656 5.05 -19.87 15.63
C LEU A 656 3.84 -20.38 16.41
N LEU A 657 3.94 -20.48 17.73
CA LEU A 657 2.83 -20.91 18.59
C LEU A 657 1.72 -19.86 18.66
N ALA A 658 2.06 -18.58 18.71
CA ALA A 658 1.09 -17.47 18.62
C ALA A 658 0.34 -17.49 17.28
N ARG A 659 1.05 -17.71 16.18
CA ARG A 659 0.47 -17.86 14.83
C ARG A 659 -0.45 -19.07 14.73
N ALA A 660 -0.04 -20.18 15.30
CA ALA A 660 -0.87 -21.39 15.34
C ALA A 660 -2.16 -21.17 16.14
N LEU A 661 -2.08 -20.48 17.27
CA LEU A 661 -3.23 -20.10 18.08
C LEU A 661 -4.16 -19.13 17.31
N ALA A 662 -3.62 -18.10 16.66
CA ALA A 662 -4.40 -17.17 15.87
C ALA A 662 -5.21 -17.90 14.78
N ARG A 663 -4.57 -18.75 13.97
CA ARG A 663 -5.22 -19.53 12.92
C ARG A 663 -6.28 -20.50 13.48
N TYR A 664 -5.96 -21.14 14.60
CA TYR A 664 -6.89 -22.05 15.26
C TYR A 664 -8.16 -21.33 15.73
N LEU A 665 -8.02 -20.15 16.31
CA LEU A 665 -9.13 -19.29 16.73
C LEU A 665 -9.92 -18.74 15.53
N GLU A 666 -9.26 -18.26 14.48
CA GLU A 666 -9.91 -17.77 13.26
C GLU A 666 -10.87 -18.82 12.66
N ARG A 667 -10.41 -20.05 12.58
CA ARG A 667 -11.20 -21.14 12.02
C ARG A 667 -12.32 -21.61 12.95
N GLY A 668 -12.06 -21.65 14.25
CA GLY A 668 -13.01 -22.13 15.25
C GLY A 668 -14.09 -21.13 15.63
N LEU A 669 -13.75 -19.83 15.70
CA LEU A 669 -14.70 -18.76 16.02
C LEU A 669 -15.61 -18.40 14.81
N GLY A 670 -15.12 -18.59 13.58
CA GLY A 670 -15.88 -18.34 12.34
C GLY A 670 -16.88 -19.44 11.94
N ARG A 671 -16.84 -20.62 12.56
CA ARG A 671 -17.73 -21.74 12.32
C ARG A 671 -18.42 -22.14 13.63
N SER A 672 -19.66 -22.62 13.55
CA SER A 672 -20.40 -23.21 14.70
C SER A 672 -19.75 -24.48 15.26
N GLY A 673 -18.45 -24.68 15.06
CA GLY A 673 -17.67 -25.84 15.50
C GLY A 673 -17.16 -25.69 16.93
N GLN A 674 -17.09 -26.80 17.65
CA GLN A 674 -16.57 -26.85 19.03
C GLN A 674 -15.05 -26.55 19.02
N LEU A 675 -14.64 -25.38 19.52
CA LEU A 675 -13.25 -25.08 19.84
C LEU A 675 -12.81 -25.88 21.08
N ASP A 676 -11.68 -26.58 20.98
CA ASP A 676 -10.99 -27.17 22.14
C ASP A 676 -10.30 -26.05 22.94
N TRP A 677 -11.04 -25.39 23.81
CA TRP A 677 -10.56 -24.27 24.64
C TRP A 677 -9.36 -24.65 25.53
N PRO A 678 -9.29 -25.84 26.15
CA PRO A 678 -8.09 -26.31 26.82
C PRO A 678 -6.84 -26.31 25.92
N LEU A 679 -6.99 -26.66 24.66
CA LEU A 679 -5.88 -26.61 23.68
C LEU A 679 -5.46 -25.16 23.37
N ALA A 680 -6.44 -24.27 23.17
CA ALA A 680 -6.18 -22.84 22.95
C ALA A 680 -5.43 -22.20 24.13
N LEU A 681 -5.82 -22.53 25.37
CA LEU A 681 -5.15 -22.07 26.58
C LEU A 681 -3.70 -22.56 26.67
N ARG A 682 -3.42 -23.83 26.34
CA ARG A 682 -2.06 -24.38 26.32
C ARG A 682 -1.18 -23.70 25.25
N LEU A 683 -1.74 -23.42 24.06
CA LEU A 683 -1.03 -22.66 23.04
C LEU A 683 -0.70 -21.25 23.52
N ALA A 684 -1.63 -20.59 24.19
CA ALA A 684 -1.43 -19.27 24.77
C ALA A 684 -0.33 -19.27 25.84
N ASP A 685 -0.29 -20.28 26.70
CA ASP A 685 0.73 -20.42 27.74
C ASP A 685 2.13 -20.53 27.17
N HIS A 686 2.33 -21.30 26.11
CA HIS A 686 3.62 -21.49 25.46
C HIS A 686 3.98 -20.31 24.52
N ALA A 687 3.00 -19.62 23.99
CA ALA A 687 3.19 -18.42 23.16
C ALA A 687 3.47 -17.15 24.00
N GLY A 688 3.30 -17.20 25.32
CA GLY A 688 3.33 -16.03 26.21
C GLY A 688 4.61 -15.18 26.17
N VAL A 689 5.75 -15.73 25.69
CA VAL A 689 7.00 -14.99 25.47
C VAL A 689 6.90 -14.08 24.23
N ALA A 690 5.89 -14.28 23.36
CA ALA A 690 5.69 -13.54 22.11
C ALA A 690 4.73 -12.35 22.24
N GLN A 691 4.46 -11.85 23.45
CA GLN A 691 3.45 -10.80 23.74
C GLN A 691 3.60 -9.51 22.91
N ALA A 692 4.76 -9.25 22.34
CA ALA A 692 5.01 -8.09 21.48
C ALA A 692 4.89 -8.41 19.98
N THR A 693 4.52 -9.62 19.59
CA THR A 693 4.41 -10.03 18.17
C THR A 693 3.03 -9.72 17.61
N ASP A 694 2.97 -9.56 16.28
CA ASP A 694 1.71 -9.36 15.56
C ASP A 694 0.76 -10.56 15.68
N ASP A 695 1.30 -11.77 15.67
CA ASP A 695 0.52 -12.99 15.85
C ASP A 695 -0.18 -13.00 17.23
N TRP A 696 0.46 -12.49 18.29
CA TRP A 696 -0.16 -12.35 19.60
C TRP A 696 -1.24 -11.26 19.62
N ARG A 697 -0.98 -10.12 18.99
CA ARG A 697 -1.98 -9.05 18.81
C ARG A 697 -3.21 -9.57 18.06
N ARG A 698 -2.98 -10.39 17.03
CA ARG A 698 -4.06 -11.04 16.28
C ARG A 698 -4.93 -11.94 17.17
N VAL A 699 -4.33 -12.68 18.08
CA VAL A 699 -5.08 -13.47 19.07
C VAL A 699 -5.97 -12.59 19.94
N GLN A 700 -5.46 -11.46 20.41
CA GLN A 700 -6.23 -10.48 21.19
C GLN A 700 -7.45 -9.98 20.40
N GLU A 701 -7.26 -9.62 19.15
CA GLU A 701 -8.31 -9.11 18.26
C GLU A 701 -9.44 -10.11 18.05
N LEU A 702 -9.09 -11.35 17.71
CA LEU A 702 -10.07 -12.43 17.50
C LEU A 702 -10.92 -12.72 18.75
N VAL A 703 -10.28 -12.76 19.90
CA VAL A 703 -10.99 -12.98 21.17
C VAL A 703 -11.86 -11.78 21.51
N TRP A 704 -11.38 -10.56 21.27
CA TRP A 704 -12.16 -9.34 21.45
C TRP A 704 -13.40 -9.30 20.56
N GLU A 705 -13.25 -9.53 19.26
CA GLU A 705 -14.37 -9.57 18.29
C GLU A 705 -15.45 -10.57 18.72
N HIS A 706 -15.01 -11.74 19.20
CA HIS A 706 -15.93 -12.77 19.68
C HIS A 706 -16.67 -12.36 20.97
N LEU A 707 -15.96 -11.75 21.93
CA LEU A 707 -16.57 -11.23 23.16
C LEU A 707 -17.60 -10.14 22.85
N GLU A 708 -17.30 -9.21 21.94
CA GLU A 708 -18.24 -8.19 21.49
C GLU A 708 -19.48 -8.78 20.80
N ALA A 709 -19.30 -9.83 19.99
CA ALA A 709 -20.43 -10.53 19.38
C ALA A 709 -21.34 -11.18 20.44
N LEU A 710 -20.77 -11.78 21.49
CA LEU A 710 -21.54 -12.34 22.62
C LEU A 710 -22.24 -11.22 23.41
N ARG A 711 -21.58 -10.10 23.68
CA ARG A 711 -22.19 -8.93 24.34
C ARG A 711 -23.41 -8.40 23.59
N ARG A 712 -23.30 -8.27 22.25
CA ARG A 712 -24.42 -7.82 21.38
C ARG A 712 -25.60 -8.79 21.44
N ARG A 713 -25.35 -10.10 21.59
CA ARG A 713 -26.39 -11.15 21.73
C ARG A 713 -26.87 -11.31 23.16
N ARG A 714 -26.30 -10.60 24.15
CA ARG A 714 -26.55 -10.77 25.58
C ARG A 714 -26.23 -12.17 26.09
N GLU A 715 -25.24 -12.84 25.48
CA GLU A 715 -24.77 -14.18 25.86
C GLU A 715 -23.55 -14.05 26.79
N LEU A 716 -23.43 -14.97 27.75
CA LEU A 716 -22.27 -15.02 28.66
C LEU A 716 -21.14 -15.86 28.01
N PRO A 717 -19.87 -15.41 28.08
CA PRO A 717 -18.76 -16.17 27.58
C PRO A 717 -18.51 -17.42 28.38
N GLN A 718 -18.14 -18.54 27.73
CA GLN A 718 -17.72 -19.77 28.38
C GLN A 718 -16.52 -19.50 29.32
N ARG A 719 -16.39 -20.25 30.41
CA ARG A 719 -15.31 -20.09 31.40
C ARG A 719 -13.92 -20.10 30.77
N ALA A 720 -13.66 -20.99 29.82
CA ALA A 720 -12.35 -21.09 29.15
C ALA A 720 -12.05 -19.86 28.24
N LEU A 721 -13.07 -19.31 27.57
CA LEU A 721 -12.94 -18.05 26.81
C LEU A 721 -12.63 -16.87 27.74
N ARG A 722 -13.29 -16.81 28.88
CA ARG A 722 -13.03 -15.79 29.92
C ARG A 722 -11.59 -15.89 30.43
N THR A 723 -11.12 -17.10 30.78
CA THR A 723 -9.74 -17.32 31.21
C THR A 723 -8.73 -16.93 30.11
N LEU A 724 -9.02 -17.19 28.84
CA LEU A 724 -8.15 -16.77 27.74
C LEU A 724 -8.14 -15.24 27.61
N ALA A 725 -9.31 -14.59 27.73
CA ALA A 725 -9.43 -13.14 27.68
C ALA A 725 -8.66 -12.44 28.82
N GLU A 726 -8.72 -13.00 30.04
CA GLU A 726 -7.93 -12.52 31.18
C GLU A 726 -6.42 -12.60 30.92
N ARG A 727 -5.92 -13.72 30.31
CA ARG A 727 -4.52 -13.87 29.93
C ARG A 727 -4.08 -12.91 28.82
N LEU A 728 -5.01 -12.54 27.95
CA LEU A 728 -4.78 -11.59 26.86
C LEU A 728 -4.98 -10.12 27.31
N GLN A 729 -5.22 -9.88 28.60
CA GLN A 729 -5.48 -8.55 29.16
C GLN A 729 -6.74 -7.86 28.55
N LEU A 730 -7.73 -8.64 28.15
CA LEU A 730 -9.00 -8.18 27.58
C LEU A 730 -10.13 -8.05 28.62
N LEU A 731 -9.95 -8.56 29.84
CA LEU A 731 -10.89 -8.51 30.96
C LEU A 731 -10.18 -8.14 32.25
#